data_c8d97c85b16c97d7141d70801a35c2f0
#
_entry.id   c8d97c85b16c97d7141d70801a35c2f0
#
_cell.length_a   1.000
_cell.length_b   1.000
_cell.length_c   1.000
_cell.angle_alpha   90.00
_cell.angle_beta   90.00
_cell.angle_gamma   90.00
#
_symmetry.space_group_name_H-M   'P 1'
#
loop_
_entity.id
_entity.type
_entity.pdbx_description
1 polymer ?
#
loop_
_entity_poly.entity_id
_entity_poly.type
_entity_poly.pdbx_seq_one_letter_code
_entity_poly.pdbx_strand_id
1 'polypeptide(L)'
;MDFQSILEKIKAALISFWRWIRPYLGQFHRWRKRIWKKYHVNKLILLIGLICVLVTSIYLFILAKQANVETLKSGLSQSTVIYDKKNEEAGTLYAQKGTYVELNAISPYIQDAVISTEDRNFYEHHGFDIKGIARAAVRMVLSGGTSGGGGSTITQQLAKNAYLTLDQTFDRKAKELFLAIEIEKKYSKEEILTMYLNNAYFGNGVWGVQDASRKYFGVDATNVTLSEAATLAGMLKGPGIYNPIDHPKNANDRKNTVLSVMEENGKITKEQAESQTDISAYLNDTYDNSDSGYRYPYYFDAVIDEAVNEYGLDEEDVMNKGYKIYTALDQDYQKQLEATYQNSALFPANASDGAMVQSASVALDPNTGGVQALVGRRGDHVFRGFSFATQMRRSPGSTIKPLSVYTPALEAGYKPSSILKDEPQSYYDAHNFDGTYQGEVPMYQAVAQSLNLPAVWLLHEIGLQKGYDKAEEFGLPLAKSDKYYGLALGGLEKGVSPLIMAGAYSAFANDGQMYTPHLITKIVDSTGAVIVDNTNKKPKQVISKETADEMTSMLLGTFSNGTAAAANPAGYTIAGKTGTTETNFDATKANDQWMIGYTPDVVISTWMGYEESSKLHYLEGTSGNVVGKVFKSAAEGILPYTSKTGFSVADAYATGGQVVAADQVGNTGNSNGESGNWQDNLNQYGEQAKEGLKNFGDMVKEGVQGIGEAAKDLWRKYQGE
;
A
#
# COMPACT_ATOMS: atom_id res chain seq x y z
N MET A 1 -9.93 61.49 -10.15
CA MET A 1 -11.34 61.39 -9.69
C MET A 1 -11.32 60.82 -8.29
N ASP A 2 -11.86 61.57 -7.34
CA ASP A 2 -11.80 61.20 -5.92
C ASP A 2 -12.71 59.98 -5.66
N PHE A 3 -12.25 59.00 -4.92
CA PHE A 3 -12.96 57.76 -4.58
C PHE A 3 -14.34 58.01 -3.97
N GLN A 4 -14.48 59.10 -3.20
CA GLN A 4 -15.75 59.57 -2.66
C GLN A 4 -16.77 59.97 -3.75
N SER A 5 -16.33 60.62 -4.81
CA SER A 5 -17.16 61.00 -5.96
C SER A 5 -17.69 59.79 -6.74
N ILE A 6 -16.90 58.70 -6.83
CA ILE A 6 -17.32 57.43 -7.45
C ILE A 6 -18.37 56.71 -6.57
N LEU A 7 -18.16 56.70 -5.25
CA LEU A 7 -19.07 56.06 -4.29
C LEU A 7 -20.44 56.76 -4.28
N GLU A 8 -20.49 58.10 -4.35
CA GLU A 8 -21.74 58.89 -4.43
C GLU A 8 -22.47 58.61 -5.75
N LYS A 9 -21.78 58.49 -6.89
CA LYS A 9 -22.39 58.11 -8.17
C LYS A 9 -22.97 56.70 -8.16
N ILE A 10 -22.28 55.76 -7.53
CA ILE A 10 -22.77 54.38 -7.37
C ILE A 10 -24.02 54.35 -6.47
N LYS A 11 -24.03 55.06 -5.35
CA LYS A 11 -25.17 55.18 -4.48
C LYS A 11 -26.38 55.79 -5.22
N ALA A 12 -26.17 56.89 -5.95
CA ALA A 12 -27.23 57.52 -6.74
C ALA A 12 -27.78 56.58 -7.82
N ALA A 13 -26.94 55.84 -8.50
CA ALA A 13 -27.36 54.85 -9.49
C ALA A 13 -28.15 53.67 -8.85
N LEU A 14 -27.73 53.17 -7.69
CA LEU A 14 -28.43 52.12 -6.95
C LEU A 14 -29.82 52.62 -6.44
N ILE A 15 -29.91 53.87 -5.95
CA ILE A 15 -31.15 54.46 -5.50
C ILE A 15 -32.11 54.66 -6.69
N SER A 16 -31.62 55.13 -7.84
CA SER A 16 -32.40 55.31 -9.04
C SER A 16 -32.89 53.96 -9.62
N PHE A 17 -32.03 52.94 -9.66
CA PHE A 17 -32.38 51.58 -10.02
C PHE A 17 -33.45 51.00 -9.06
N TRP A 18 -33.30 51.18 -7.75
CA TRP A 18 -34.25 50.73 -6.75
C TRP A 18 -35.63 51.45 -6.90
N ARG A 19 -35.63 52.76 -7.18
CA ARG A 19 -36.85 53.52 -7.44
C ARG A 19 -37.57 53.04 -8.72
N TRP A 20 -36.83 52.67 -9.76
CA TRP A 20 -37.37 52.16 -11.01
C TRP A 20 -37.95 50.75 -10.85
N ILE A 21 -37.30 49.83 -10.15
CA ILE A 21 -37.75 48.44 -10.01
C ILE A 21 -38.82 48.24 -8.94
N ARG A 22 -38.92 49.11 -7.95
CA ARG A 22 -39.85 49.02 -6.81
C ARG A 22 -41.34 48.91 -7.22
N PRO A 23 -41.88 49.65 -8.20
CA PRO A 23 -43.27 49.52 -8.62
C PRO A 23 -43.54 48.16 -9.29
N TYR A 24 -42.58 47.64 -10.05
CA TYR A 24 -42.70 46.30 -10.66
C TYR A 24 -42.67 45.18 -9.61
N LEU A 25 -41.79 45.30 -8.64
CA LEU A 25 -41.78 44.39 -7.49
C LEU A 25 -43.09 44.46 -6.70
N GLY A 26 -43.66 45.63 -6.53
CA GLY A 26 -44.95 45.80 -5.87
C GLY A 26 -46.10 45.21 -6.66
N GLN A 27 -46.11 45.32 -8.00
CA GLN A 27 -47.10 44.68 -8.86
C GLN A 27 -46.96 43.17 -8.86
N PHE A 28 -45.74 42.68 -8.99
CA PHE A 28 -45.42 41.25 -8.89
C PHE A 28 -45.85 40.66 -7.55
N HIS A 29 -45.59 41.38 -6.44
CA HIS A 29 -45.97 40.91 -5.12
C HIS A 29 -47.51 40.85 -4.94
N ARG A 30 -48.27 41.84 -5.48
CA ARG A 30 -49.74 41.81 -5.46
C ARG A 30 -50.32 40.71 -6.34
N TRP A 31 -49.75 40.49 -7.54
CA TRP A 31 -50.10 39.39 -8.43
C TRP A 31 -49.81 38.04 -7.79
N ARG A 32 -48.61 37.85 -7.22
CA ARG A 32 -48.22 36.64 -6.47
C ARG A 32 -49.19 36.38 -5.31
N LYS A 33 -49.51 37.37 -4.47
CA LYS A 33 -50.48 37.21 -3.38
C LYS A 33 -51.85 36.76 -3.86
N ARG A 34 -52.35 37.31 -5.02
CA ARG A 34 -53.64 36.90 -5.59
C ARG A 34 -53.62 35.44 -6.04
N ILE A 35 -52.62 35.02 -6.75
CA ILE A 35 -52.45 33.62 -7.19
C ILE A 35 -52.29 32.70 -5.97
N TRP A 36 -51.42 33.06 -5.03
CA TRP A 36 -51.19 32.29 -3.81
C TRP A 36 -52.46 32.04 -3.01
N LYS A 37 -53.34 33.06 -2.89
CA LYS A 37 -54.61 32.96 -2.19
C LYS A 37 -55.65 32.19 -3.00
N LYS A 38 -55.73 32.43 -4.33
CA LYS A 38 -56.73 31.82 -5.23
C LYS A 38 -56.56 30.31 -5.34
N TYR A 39 -55.31 29.85 -5.47
CA TYR A 39 -54.99 28.43 -5.67
C TYR A 39 -54.50 27.73 -4.41
N HIS A 40 -54.61 28.35 -3.26
CA HIS A 40 -54.15 27.78 -1.98
C HIS A 40 -52.71 27.23 -2.05
N VAL A 41 -51.79 27.94 -2.70
CA VAL A 41 -50.45 27.47 -3.06
C VAL A 41 -49.69 26.87 -1.87
N ASN A 42 -49.84 27.45 -0.66
CA ASN A 42 -49.22 26.87 0.55
C ASN A 42 -49.74 25.45 0.87
N LYS A 43 -51.07 25.21 0.68
CA LYS A 43 -51.68 23.89 0.88
C LYS A 43 -51.20 22.92 -0.20
N LEU A 44 -51.04 23.38 -1.44
CA LEU A 44 -50.53 22.57 -2.55
C LEU A 44 -49.05 22.19 -2.34
N ILE A 45 -48.21 23.16 -1.92
CA ILE A 45 -46.81 22.90 -1.57
C ILE A 45 -46.70 21.89 -0.42
N LEU A 46 -47.52 22.06 0.63
CA LEU A 46 -47.59 21.13 1.74
C LEU A 46 -48.01 19.73 1.27
N LEU A 47 -49.04 19.64 0.43
CA LEU A 47 -49.53 18.39 -0.14
C LEU A 47 -48.44 17.68 -0.99
N ILE A 48 -47.77 18.42 -1.89
CA ILE A 48 -46.69 17.90 -2.71
C ILE A 48 -45.56 17.43 -1.80
N GLY A 49 -45.17 18.20 -0.78
CA GLY A 49 -44.17 17.80 0.20
C GLY A 49 -44.56 16.51 0.92
N LEU A 50 -45.79 16.37 1.35
CA LEU A 50 -46.28 15.13 1.99
C LEU A 50 -46.27 13.93 1.03
N ILE A 51 -46.65 14.13 -0.24
CA ILE A 51 -46.58 13.07 -1.27
C ILE A 51 -45.13 12.66 -1.51
N CYS A 52 -44.19 13.61 -1.64
CA CYS A 52 -42.78 13.31 -1.78
C CYS A 52 -42.26 12.50 -0.59
N VAL A 53 -42.58 12.90 0.64
CA VAL A 53 -42.17 12.15 1.86
C VAL A 53 -42.79 10.75 1.83
N LEU A 54 -44.05 10.59 1.45
CA LEU A 54 -44.71 9.28 1.38
C LEU A 54 -44.05 8.37 0.33
N VAL A 55 -43.81 8.90 -0.88
CA VAL A 55 -43.15 8.11 -1.96
C VAL A 55 -41.75 7.70 -1.56
N THR A 56 -40.97 8.63 -0.98
CA THR A 56 -39.60 8.33 -0.47
C THR A 56 -39.67 7.30 0.64
N SER A 57 -40.63 7.39 1.57
CA SER A 57 -40.79 6.41 2.66
C SER A 57 -41.13 5.03 2.13
N ILE A 58 -42.06 4.94 1.14
CA ILE A 58 -42.38 3.64 0.50
C ILE A 58 -41.17 3.06 -0.22
N TYR A 59 -40.42 3.87 -0.95
CA TYR A 59 -39.18 3.43 -1.62
C TYR A 59 -38.16 2.87 -0.62
N LEU A 60 -37.88 3.62 0.45
CA LEU A 60 -36.94 3.19 1.50
C LEU A 60 -37.43 1.94 2.24
N PHE A 61 -38.75 1.83 2.47
CA PHE A 61 -39.35 0.63 3.06
C PHE A 61 -39.16 -0.62 2.17
N ILE A 62 -39.33 -0.48 0.86
CA ILE A 62 -39.10 -1.58 -0.09
C ILE A 62 -37.63 -1.99 -0.06
N LEU A 63 -36.68 -1.05 -0.08
CA LEU A 63 -35.26 -1.33 0.03
C LEU A 63 -34.91 -2.03 1.33
N ALA A 64 -35.44 -1.59 2.47
CA ALA A 64 -35.22 -2.23 3.76
C ALA A 64 -35.78 -3.68 3.81
N LYS A 65 -36.91 -3.92 3.12
CA LYS A 65 -37.47 -5.27 2.99
C LYS A 65 -36.67 -6.21 2.09
N GLN A 66 -35.94 -5.65 1.12
CA GLN A 66 -35.03 -6.40 0.25
C GLN A 66 -33.70 -6.74 0.96
N ALA A 67 -33.33 -5.98 1.99
CA ALA A 67 -32.19 -6.30 2.84
C ALA A 67 -32.49 -7.61 3.60
N ASN A 68 -31.56 -8.58 3.48
CA ASN A 68 -31.74 -9.89 4.11
C ASN A 68 -31.43 -9.82 5.61
N VAL A 69 -32.32 -9.20 6.38
CA VAL A 69 -32.18 -9.06 7.85
C VAL A 69 -32.22 -10.41 8.54
N GLU A 70 -32.84 -11.42 7.94
CA GLU A 70 -32.91 -12.78 8.51
C GLU A 70 -31.56 -13.45 8.70
N THR A 71 -30.60 -13.12 7.84
CA THR A 71 -29.23 -13.67 7.88
C THR A 71 -28.23 -12.73 8.56
N LEU A 72 -28.68 -11.64 9.19
CA LEU A 72 -27.79 -10.66 9.83
C LEU A 72 -26.84 -11.32 10.84
N LYS A 73 -27.36 -12.09 11.79
CA LYS A 73 -26.55 -12.77 12.82
C LYS A 73 -25.52 -13.71 12.18
N SER A 74 -25.92 -14.50 11.19
CA SER A 74 -24.99 -15.39 10.45
C SER A 74 -24.03 -14.61 9.56
N GLY A 75 -24.48 -13.54 8.90
CA GLY A 75 -23.63 -12.68 8.07
C GLY A 75 -22.55 -11.95 8.89
N LEU A 76 -22.92 -11.43 10.05
CA LEU A 76 -21.97 -10.82 10.98
C LEU A 76 -21.02 -11.85 11.62
N SER A 77 -21.34 -13.12 11.63
CA SER A 77 -20.46 -14.21 12.08
C SER A 77 -19.60 -14.78 10.95
N GLN A 78 -19.88 -14.47 9.67
CA GLN A 78 -19.09 -14.93 8.52
C GLN A 78 -17.88 -14.03 8.30
N SER A 79 -16.70 -14.62 8.36
CA SER A 79 -15.44 -13.91 8.03
C SER A 79 -15.24 -13.90 6.53
N THR A 80 -14.63 -12.84 6.01
CA THR A 80 -14.12 -12.83 4.64
C THR A 80 -12.95 -13.82 4.54
N VAL A 81 -13.00 -14.69 3.55
CA VAL A 81 -11.99 -15.74 3.32
C VAL A 81 -11.14 -15.36 2.11
N ILE A 82 -9.83 -15.43 2.27
CA ILE A 82 -8.87 -15.24 1.20
C ILE A 82 -8.44 -16.61 0.68
N TYR A 83 -8.54 -16.79 -0.64
CA TYR A 83 -8.13 -17.96 -1.37
C TYR A 83 -6.89 -17.67 -2.21
N ASP A 84 -6.01 -18.64 -2.30
CA ASP A 84 -4.79 -18.60 -3.10
C ASP A 84 -5.05 -18.89 -4.59
N LYS A 85 -3.99 -18.91 -5.41
CA LYS A 85 -4.07 -19.17 -6.85
C LYS A 85 -4.61 -20.57 -7.21
N LYS A 86 -4.60 -21.51 -6.27
CA LYS A 86 -5.15 -22.86 -6.43
C LYS A 86 -6.59 -22.96 -5.94
N ASN A 87 -7.19 -21.85 -5.47
CA ASN A 87 -8.46 -21.78 -4.77
C ASN A 87 -8.46 -22.54 -3.43
N GLU A 88 -7.30 -22.71 -2.81
CA GLU A 88 -7.17 -23.22 -1.45
C GLU A 88 -7.28 -22.05 -0.46
N GLU A 89 -7.84 -22.30 0.72
CA GLU A 89 -7.95 -21.28 1.75
C GLU A 89 -6.55 -20.85 2.22
N ALA A 90 -6.23 -19.57 2.02
CA ALA A 90 -4.98 -18.98 2.48
C ALA A 90 -5.10 -18.43 3.90
N GLY A 91 -6.31 -18.03 4.28
CA GLY A 91 -6.63 -17.50 5.59
C GLY A 91 -7.90 -16.69 5.57
N THR A 92 -8.17 -16.04 6.69
CA THR A 92 -9.38 -15.25 6.87
C THR A 92 -9.03 -13.87 7.37
N LEU A 93 -9.91 -12.92 7.09
CA LEU A 93 -9.86 -11.60 7.73
C LEU A 93 -10.51 -11.64 9.12
N TYR A 94 -10.61 -12.83 9.71
CA TYR A 94 -11.30 -13.14 10.97
C TYR A 94 -10.69 -12.42 12.17
N ALA A 95 -9.40 -12.18 12.18
CA ALA A 95 -8.73 -11.40 13.24
C ALA A 95 -9.35 -10.02 13.48
N GLN A 96 -10.15 -9.56 12.54
CA GLN A 96 -10.79 -8.26 12.55
C GLN A 96 -12.25 -8.30 13.06
N LYS A 97 -12.86 -9.48 13.25
CA LYS A 97 -14.21 -9.59 13.81
C LYS A 97 -14.24 -9.86 15.32
N GLY A 98 -13.09 -10.18 15.87
CA GLY A 98 -12.96 -10.57 17.27
C GLY A 98 -13.62 -11.91 17.62
N THR A 99 -13.26 -12.42 18.77
CA THR A 99 -13.86 -13.61 19.36
C THR A 99 -15.31 -13.33 19.75
N TYR A 100 -16.26 -14.00 19.09
CA TYR A 100 -17.68 -13.84 19.43
C TYR A 100 -17.98 -14.40 20.82
N VAL A 101 -18.68 -13.64 21.65
CA VAL A 101 -19.15 -14.04 22.96
C VAL A 101 -20.64 -13.71 23.14
N GLU A 102 -21.37 -14.60 23.81
CA GLU A 102 -22.78 -14.34 24.15
C GLU A 102 -22.89 -13.24 25.23
N LEU A 103 -24.03 -12.57 25.33
CA LEU A 103 -24.22 -11.42 26.20
C LEU A 103 -23.93 -11.69 27.67
N ASN A 104 -24.22 -12.91 28.15
CA ASN A 104 -23.95 -13.37 29.50
C ASN A 104 -22.45 -13.55 29.82
N ALA A 105 -21.62 -13.62 28.80
CA ALA A 105 -20.14 -13.61 28.88
C ALA A 105 -19.53 -12.22 28.71
N ILE A 106 -20.34 -11.16 28.70
CA ILE A 106 -19.91 -9.76 28.67
C ILE A 106 -20.27 -9.10 30.01
N SER A 107 -19.29 -8.47 30.63
CA SER A 107 -19.47 -7.76 31.91
C SER A 107 -20.70 -6.84 31.89
N PRO A 108 -21.58 -6.87 32.93
CA PRO A 108 -22.69 -5.93 33.04
C PRO A 108 -22.23 -4.46 32.99
N TYR A 109 -21.02 -4.16 33.46
CA TYR A 109 -20.46 -2.81 33.40
C TYR A 109 -20.27 -2.33 31.96
N ILE A 110 -19.85 -3.21 31.04
CA ILE A 110 -19.72 -2.88 29.60
C ILE A 110 -21.10 -2.58 29.02
N GLN A 111 -22.09 -3.44 29.29
CA GLN A 111 -23.46 -3.27 28.79
C GLN A 111 -24.05 -1.96 29.25
N ASP A 112 -23.95 -1.66 30.56
CA ASP A 112 -24.45 -0.43 31.17
C ASP A 112 -23.70 0.83 30.69
N ALA A 113 -22.37 0.76 30.51
CA ALA A 113 -21.57 1.87 30.00
C ALA A 113 -21.93 2.23 28.56
N VAL A 114 -22.07 1.22 27.71
CA VAL A 114 -22.43 1.40 26.29
C VAL A 114 -23.86 1.93 26.16
N ILE A 115 -24.82 1.32 26.83
CA ILE A 115 -26.24 1.77 26.80
C ILE A 115 -26.34 3.21 27.32
N SER A 116 -25.70 3.51 28.45
CA SER A 116 -25.73 4.86 29.05
C SER A 116 -25.17 5.92 28.09
N THR A 117 -24.11 5.59 27.36
CA THR A 117 -23.36 6.54 26.55
C THR A 117 -23.94 6.70 25.15
N GLU A 118 -24.28 5.59 24.50
CA GLU A 118 -24.70 5.57 23.11
C GLU A 118 -26.23 5.65 22.95
N ASP A 119 -26.98 5.00 23.83
CA ASP A 119 -28.42 4.85 23.65
C ASP A 119 -29.17 4.60 24.98
N ARG A 120 -29.32 5.63 25.83
CA ARG A 120 -29.91 5.49 27.17
C ARG A 120 -31.32 4.92 27.21
N ASN A 121 -32.09 5.04 26.11
CA ASN A 121 -33.46 4.54 25.99
C ASN A 121 -33.52 3.23 25.21
N PHE A 122 -32.41 2.51 25.06
CA PHE A 122 -32.27 1.34 24.21
C PHE A 122 -33.39 0.33 24.36
N TYR A 123 -33.80 0.01 25.59
CA TYR A 123 -34.87 -0.93 25.87
C TYR A 123 -36.28 -0.37 25.70
N GLU A 124 -36.44 0.95 25.48
CA GLU A 124 -37.76 1.60 25.37
C GLU A 124 -38.24 1.85 23.93
N HIS A 125 -37.30 1.98 22.98
CA HIS A 125 -37.67 2.33 21.60
C HIS A 125 -37.65 1.10 20.68
N HIS A 126 -38.16 1.27 19.44
CA HIS A 126 -38.22 0.25 18.40
C HIS A 126 -37.40 0.69 17.15
N GLY A 127 -36.07 0.72 17.29
CA GLY A 127 -35.12 1.04 16.22
C GLY A 127 -34.66 2.49 16.17
N PHE A 128 -35.47 3.45 16.67
CA PHE A 128 -35.09 4.88 16.72
C PHE A 128 -35.71 5.58 17.94
N ASP A 129 -34.98 6.55 18.48
CA ASP A 129 -35.42 7.35 19.64
C ASP A 129 -35.84 8.77 19.19
N ILE A 130 -37.16 9.03 19.11
CA ILE A 130 -37.70 10.36 18.75
C ILE A 130 -37.25 11.42 19.77
N LYS A 131 -37.23 11.08 21.09
CA LYS A 131 -36.81 11.99 22.14
C LYS A 131 -35.32 12.33 22.01
N GLY A 132 -34.50 11.34 21.66
CA GLY A 132 -33.07 11.50 21.39
C GLY A 132 -32.80 12.40 20.17
N ILE A 133 -33.52 12.18 19.08
CA ILE A 133 -33.43 13.00 17.86
C ILE A 133 -33.82 14.45 18.17
N ALA A 134 -34.93 14.67 18.87
CA ALA A 134 -35.39 16.04 19.24
C ALA A 134 -34.37 16.75 20.15
N ARG A 135 -33.78 16.02 21.10
CA ARG A 135 -32.73 16.51 22.02
C ARG A 135 -31.44 16.88 21.25
N ALA A 136 -31.01 16.04 20.30
CA ALA A 136 -29.86 16.30 19.44
C ALA A 136 -30.08 17.53 18.55
N ALA A 137 -31.27 17.69 17.98
CA ALA A 137 -31.66 18.86 17.19
C ALA A 137 -31.62 20.17 18.00
N VAL A 138 -32.14 20.16 19.24
CA VAL A 138 -32.06 21.31 20.15
C VAL A 138 -30.61 21.66 20.49
N ARG A 139 -29.77 20.67 20.81
CA ARG A 139 -28.34 20.87 21.08
C ARG A 139 -27.61 21.45 19.86
N MET A 140 -27.90 20.96 18.66
CA MET A 140 -27.30 21.45 17.41
C MET A 140 -27.62 22.93 17.17
N VAL A 141 -28.86 23.35 17.45
CA VAL A 141 -29.26 24.75 17.35
C VAL A 141 -28.57 25.62 18.41
N LEU A 142 -28.49 25.15 19.66
CA LEU A 142 -27.89 25.89 20.76
C LEU A 142 -26.36 25.99 20.68
N SER A 143 -25.69 24.99 20.08
CA SER A 143 -24.22 24.94 19.93
C SER A 143 -23.69 25.57 18.63
N GLY A 144 -24.56 26.18 17.81
CA GLY A 144 -24.16 26.78 16.54
C GLY A 144 -23.66 25.78 15.49
N GLY A 145 -24.10 24.51 15.56
CA GLY A 145 -23.82 23.49 14.56
C GLY A 145 -22.55 22.65 14.76
N THR A 146 -21.80 22.86 15.84
CA THR A 146 -20.47 22.23 16.02
C THR A 146 -20.42 20.96 16.88
N SER A 147 -21.53 20.51 17.49
CA SER A 147 -21.57 19.30 18.33
C SER A 147 -22.88 18.55 18.21
N GLY A 148 -23.01 17.80 17.12
CA GLY A 148 -24.15 16.94 16.81
C GLY A 148 -23.96 15.47 17.22
N GLY A 149 -23.31 15.14 18.33
CA GLY A 149 -23.19 13.77 18.79
C GLY A 149 -24.39 13.33 19.64
N GLY A 150 -24.94 12.10 19.41
CA GLY A 150 -25.84 11.42 20.33
C GLY A 150 -27.32 11.32 19.92
N GLY A 151 -27.62 11.23 18.66
CA GLY A 151 -29.00 11.01 18.17
C GLY A 151 -29.27 9.68 17.48
N SER A 152 -28.26 8.85 17.25
CA SER A 152 -28.41 7.53 16.66
C SER A 152 -28.50 6.46 17.75
N THR A 153 -29.39 5.48 17.57
CA THR A 153 -29.54 4.34 18.47
C THR A 153 -28.48 3.28 18.19
N ILE A 154 -28.26 2.34 19.16
CA ILE A 154 -27.41 1.15 18.97
C ILE A 154 -27.89 0.36 17.76
N THR A 155 -29.18 0.17 17.56
CA THR A 155 -29.74 -0.54 16.41
C THR A 155 -29.46 0.17 15.09
N GLN A 156 -29.51 1.51 15.07
CA GLN A 156 -29.11 2.29 13.89
C GLN A 156 -27.62 2.18 13.57
N GLN A 157 -26.77 2.16 14.62
CA GLN A 157 -25.32 1.95 14.43
C GLN A 157 -25.03 0.54 13.91
N LEU A 158 -25.71 -0.48 14.43
CA LEU A 158 -25.63 -1.86 13.94
C LEU A 158 -26.08 -1.96 12.47
N ALA A 159 -27.23 -1.32 12.12
CA ALA A 159 -27.71 -1.27 10.74
C ALA A 159 -26.72 -0.60 9.81
N LYS A 160 -26.12 0.52 10.26
CA LYS A 160 -25.06 1.20 9.51
C LYS A 160 -23.89 0.28 9.25
N ASN A 161 -23.35 -0.33 10.28
CA ASN A 161 -22.15 -1.17 10.20
C ASN A 161 -22.37 -2.46 9.38
N ALA A 162 -23.61 -2.98 9.34
CA ALA A 162 -23.93 -4.24 8.66
C ALA A 162 -24.38 -4.09 7.19
N TYR A 163 -24.96 -2.96 6.80
CA TYR A 163 -25.66 -2.83 5.53
C TYR A 163 -25.36 -1.56 4.73
N LEU A 164 -24.66 -0.55 5.29
CA LEU A 164 -24.53 0.75 4.67
C LEU A 164 -23.08 1.20 4.56
N THR A 165 -22.77 2.07 3.60
CA THR A 165 -21.48 2.72 3.44
C THR A 165 -21.26 3.83 4.47
N LEU A 166 -20.00 4.24 4.67
CA LEU A 166 -19.63 5.32 5.61
C LEU A 166 -20.01 6.73 5.13
N ASP A 167 -20.57 6.88 3.94
CA ASP A 167 -21.00 8.15 3.39
C ASP A 167 -21.98 8.90 4.29
N GLN A 168 -21.71 10.17 4.58
CA GLN A 168 -22.57 11.00 5.42
C GLN A 168 -23.67 11.68 4.58
N THR A 169 -24.58 10.90 4.01
CA THR A 169 -25.68 11.40 3.19
C THR A 169 -27.04 11.27 3.90
N PHE A 170 -28.00 12.12 3.52
CA PHE A 170 -29.39 12.00 4.01
C PHE A 170 -30.05 10.70 3.56
N ASP A 171 -29.74 10.22 2.36
CA ASP A 171 -30.26 8.95 1.83
C ASP A 171 -29.79 7.78 2.69
N ARG A 172 -28.50 7.71 3.01
CA ARG A 172 -27.96 6.71 3.91
C ARG A 172 -28.61 6.75 5.29
N LYS A 173 -28.77 7.95 5.88
CA LYS A 173 -29.39 8.09 7.21
C LYS A 173 -30.87 7.65 7.22
N ALA A 174 -31.58 7.87 6.11
CA ALA A 174 -32.93 7.39 5.96
C ALA A 174 -32.98 5.86 5.82
N LYS A 175 -32.08 5.26 5.02
CA LYS A 175 -31.95 3.79 4.92
C LYS A 175 -31.64 3.16 6.27
N GLU A 176 -30.72 3.72 7.03
CA GLU A 176 -30.36 3.30 8.39
C GLU A 176 -31.58 3.23 9.31
N LEU A 177 -32.45 4.25 9.27
CA LEU A 177 -33.67 4.28 10.08
C LEU A 177 -34.61 3.11 9.74
N PHE A 178 -34.88 2.86 8.46
CA PHE A 178 -35.79 1.79 8.03
C PHE A 178 -35.20 0.40 8.31
N LEU A 179 -33.88 0.22 8.12
CA LEU A 179 -33.20 -1.03 8.48
C LEU A 179 -33.22 -1.30 9.97
N ALA A 180 -33.00 -0.28 10.81
CA ALA A 180 -33.09 -0.41 12.25
C ALA A 180 -34.48 -0.90 12.71
N ILE A 181 -35.56 -0.42 12.07
CA ILE A 181 -36.93 -0.89 12.34
C ILE A 181 -37.11 -2.36 11.95
N GLU A 182 -36.55 -2.81 10.83
CA GLU A 182 -36.63 -4.22 10.40
C GLU A 182 -35.80 -5.14 11.30
N ILE A 183 -34.61 -4.69 11.76
CA ILE A 183 -33.77 -5.42 12.73
C ILE A 183 -34.55 -5.62 14.05
N GLU A 184 -35.16 -4.58 14.59
CA GLU A 184 -35.93 -4.65 15.85
C GLU A 184 -37.22 -5.50 15.76
N LYS A 185 -37.73 -5.75 14.56
CA LYS A 185 -38.83 -6.71 14.36
C LYS A 185 -38.35 -8.16 14.42
N LYS A 186 -37.09 -8.40 14.10
CA LYS A 186 -36.55 -9.76 13.95
C LYS A 186 -35.78 -10.24 15.18
N TYR A 187 -35.02 -9.35 15.82
CA TYR A 187 -34.11 -9.67 16.91
C TYR A 187 -34.52 -9.00 18.21
N SER A 188 -34.28 -9.68 19.33
CA SER A 188 -34.48 -9.11 20.68
C SER A 188 -33.43 -8.01 20.97
N LYS A 189 -33.67 -7.21 21.97
CA LYS A 189 -32.71 -6.17 22.41
C LYS A 189 -31.38 -6.78 22.85
N GLU A 190 -31.41 -7.92 23.50
CA GLU A 190 -30.23 -8.68 23.94
C GLU A 190 -29.42 -9.17 22.74
N GLU A 191 -30.08 -9.70 21.72
CA GLU A 191 -29.41 -10.14 20.49
C GLU A 191 -28.80 -8.95 19.74
N ILE A 192 -29.50 -7.82 19.64
CA ILE A 192 -29.02 -6.59 19.03
C ILE A 192 -27.79 -6.06 19.75
N LEU A 193 -27.83 -5.98 21.09
CA LEU A 193 -26.67 -5.54 21.88
C LEU A 193 -25.49 -6.51 21.74
N THR A 194 -25.76 -7.81 21.74
CA THR A 194 -24.73 -8.84 21.51
C THR A 194 -24.05 -8.68 20.17
N MET A 195 -24.84 -8.56 19.08
CA MET A 195 -24.31 -8.31 17.73
C MET A 195 -23.50 -7.01 17.67
N TYR A 196 -23.99 -5.94 18.28
CA TYR A 196 -23.30 -4.66 18.31
C TYR A 196 -21.93 -4.75 18.98
N LEU A 197 -21.87 -5.30 20.22
CA LEU A 197 -20.63 -5.40 20.99
C LEU A 197 -19.59 -6.33 20.36
N ASN A 198 -20.02 -7.40 19.69
CA ASN A 198 -19.12 -8.33 19.00
C ASN A 198 -18.60 -7.80 17.65
N ASN A 199 -19.26 -6.78 17.07
CA ASN A 199 -18.87 -6.23 15.78
C ASN A 199 -18.39 -4.78 15.85
N ALA A 200 -18.24 -4.21 17.03
CA ALA A 200 -17.71 -2.87 17.21
C ALA A 200 -16.18 -2.84 17.04
N TYR A 201 -15.67 -1.79 16.39
CA TYR A 201 -14.24 -1.54 16.27
C TYR A 201 -13.71 -0.76 17.47
N PHE A 202 -12.64 -1.24 18.09
CA PHE A 202 -12.04 -0.66 19.29
C PHE A 202 -10.64 -0.06 19.04
N GLY A 203 -10.22 0.14 17.78
CA GLY A 203 -8.88 0.67 17.48
C GLY A 203 -7.79 -0.41 17.47
N ASN A 204 -6.60 -0.04 16.99
CA ASN A 204 -5.42 -0.91 16.86
C ASN A 204 -5.71 -2.26 16.18
N GLY A 205 -6.59 -2.26 15.17
CA GLY A 205 -6.98 -3.47 14.46
C GLY A 205 -7.87 -4.43 15.24
N VAL A 206 -8.42 -4.04 16.39
CA VAL A 206 -9.17 -4.94 17.29
C VAL A 206 -10.67 -4.71 17.15
N TRP A 207 -11.39 -5.79 16.88
CA TRP A 207 -12.83 -5.84 16.73
C TRP A 207 -13.45 -6.74 17.80
N GLY A 208 -14.64 -6.41 18.22
CA GLY A 208 -15.35 -7.15 19.25
C GLY A 208 -14.84 -6.91 20.66
N VAL A 209 -15.78 -6.93 21.57
CA VAL A 209 -15.54 -6.58 22.98
C VAL A 209 -14.62 -7.57 23.72
N GLN A 210 -14.65 -8.86 23.32
CA GLN A 210 -13.81 -9.88 23.93
C GLN A 210 -12.33 -9.63 23.66
N ASP A 211 -11.99 -9.41 22.40
CA ASP A 211 -10.60 -9.20 21.98
C ASP A 211 -10.10 -7.81 22.42
N ALA A 212 -10.97 -6.80 22.42
CA ALA A 212 -10.66 -5.50 22.99
C ALA A 212 -10.31 -5.58 24.46
N SER A 213 -11.04 -6.38 25.24
CA SER A 213 -10.76 -6.60 26.66
C SER A 213 -9.39 -7.25 26.87
N ARG A 214 -9.03 -8.23 26.04
CA ARG A 214 -7.72 -8.88 26.07
C ARG A 214 -6.60 -7.95 25.61
N LYS A 215 -6.84 -7.16 24.53
CA LYS A 215 -5.87 -6.22 23.97
C LYS A 215 -5.49 -5.11 24.94
N TYR A 216 -6.48 -4.53 25.59
CA TYR A 216 -6.24 -3.35 26.41
C TYR A 216 -6.02 -3.67 27.87
N PHE A 217 -6.59 -4.77 28.39
CA PHE A 217 -6.61 -5.05 29.82
C PHE A 217 -6.12 -6.45 30.22
N GLY A 218 -5.88 -7.32 29.23
CA GLY A 218 -5.39 -8.67 29.50
C GLY A 218 -6.42 -9.60 30.15
N VAL A 219 -7.71 -9.28 30.08
CA VAL A 219 -8.79 -10.05 30.68
C VAL A 219 -9.90 -10.38 29.68
N ASP A 220 -10.69 -11.41 29.95
CA ASP A 220 -11.88 -11.71 29.17
C ASP A 220 -12.97 -10.67 29.41
N ALA A 221 -13.85 -10.44 28.45
CA ALA A 221 -14.93 -9.45 28.52
C ALA A 221 -15.85 -9.61 29.75
N THR A 222 -15.99 -10.83 30.26
CA THR A 222 -16.76 -11.12 31.49
C THR A 222 -16.13 -10.57 32.77
N ASN A 223 -14.80 -10.39 32.79
CA ASN A 223 -14.03 -9.98 33.95
C ASN A 223 -13.67 -8.49 33.98
N VAL A 224 -14.12 -7.74 32.96
CA VAL A 224 -13.84 -6.31 32.83
C VAL A 224 -14.45 -5.52 33.96
N THR A 225 -13.62 -4.69 34.62
CA THR A 225 -14.00 -3.81 35.72
C THR A 225 -14.79 -2.59 35.27
N LEU A 226 -15.34 -1.80 36.16
CA LEU A 226 -16.08 -0.58 35.81
C LEU A 226 -15.21 0.45 35.06
N SER A 227 -13.96 0.64 35.51
CA SER A 227 -13.04 1.59 34.87
C SER A 227 -12.68 1.18 33.44
N GLU A 228 -12.38 -0.10 33.22
CA GLU A 228 -12.08 -0.70 31.91
C GLU A 228 -13.31 -0.66 31.00
N ALA A 229 -14.49 -0.98 31.51
CA ALA A 229 -15.75 -0.91 30.77
C ALA A 229 -16.07 0.51 30.28
N ALA A 230 -15.88 1.52 31.16
CA ALA A 230 -16.06 2.92 30.80
C ALA A 230 -15.04 3.36 29.73
N THR A 231 -13.83 2.80 29.73
CA THR A 231 -12.82 3.04 28.70
C THR A 231 -13.27 2.47 27.37
N LEU A 232 -13.66 1.19 27.31
CA LEU A 232 -14.16 0.56 26.07
C LEU A 232 -15.37 1.31 25.49
N ALA A 233 -16.36 1.62 26.32
CA ALA A 233 -17.52 2.39 25.87
C ALA A 233 -17.12 3.79 25.35
N GLY A 234 -16.11 4.41 25.96
CA GLY A 234 -15.55 5.68 25.52
C GLY A 234 -14.92 5.64 24.15
N MET A 235 -14.25 4.53 23.81
CA MET A 235 -13.58 4.32 22.52
C MET A 235 -14.53 4.22 21.34
N LEU A 236 -15.75 3.73 21.52
CA LEU A 236 -16.74 3.57 20.44
C LEU A 236 -17.08 4.89 19.75
N LYS A 237 -16.90 6.04 20.40
CA LYS A 237 -17.11 7.36 19.80
C LYS A 237 -16.08 7.69 18.72
N GLY A 238 -14.87 7.16 18.84
CA GLY A 238 -13.76 7.41 17.90
C GLY A 238 -12.50 6.64 18.34
N PRO A 239 -12.36 5.38 17.93
CA PRO A 239 -11.27 4.51 18.37
C PRO A 239 -9.88 5.06 18.09
N GLY A 240 -9.69 5.77 16.97
CA GLY A 240 -8.42 6.42 16.64
C GLY A 240 -8.09 7.67 17.48
N ILE A 241 -9.05 8.20 18.27
CA ILE A 241 -8.86 9.41 19.09
C ILE A 241 -8.81 9.06 20.59
N TYR A 242 -9.54 8.02 21.00
CA TYR A 242 -9.73 7.63 22.40
C TYR A 242 -9.08 6.29 22.74
N ASN A 243 -8.14 5.83 21.93
CA ASN A 243 -7.34 4.65 22.18
C ASN A 243 -6.40 4.88 23.36
N PRO A 244 -6.44 4.06 24.42
CA PRO A 244 -5.65 4.27 25.62
C PRO A 244 -4.15 4.02 25.44
N ILE A 245 -3.72 3.28 24.41
CA ILE A 245 -2.31 3.05 24.10
C ILE A 245 -1.74 4.29 23.42
N ASP A 246 -2.40 4.78 22.35
CA ASP A 246 -1.87 5.87 21.53
C ASP A 246 -2.20 7.25 22.11
N HIS A 247 -3.36 7.37 22.78
CA HIS A 247 -3.89 8.64 23.30
C HIS A 247 -4.39 8.54 24.75
N PRO A 248 -3.54 8.18 25.74
CA PRO A 248 -3.94 7.87 27.10
C PRO A 248 -4.70 9.02 27.79
N LYS A 249 -4.31 10.28 27.54
CA LYS A 249 -5.01 11.43 28.11
C LYS A 249 -6.44 11.56 27.57
N ASN A 250 -6.62 11.48 26.25
CA ASN A 250 -7.94 11.58 25.63
C ASN A 250 -8.85 10.44 26.08
N ALA A 251 -8.27 9.23 26.18
CA ALA A 251 -8.98 8.05 26.66
C ALA A 251 -9.43 8.21 28.11
N ASN A 252 -8.57 8.75 29.00
CA ASN A 252 -8.90 8.98 30.39
C ASN A 252 -9.99 10.05 30.57
N ASP A 253 -9.89 11.17 29.85
CA ASP A 253 -10.91 12.23 29.85
C ASP A 253 -12.26 11.70 29.32
N ARG A 254 -12.24 10.85 28.31
CA ARG A 254 -13.44 10.23 27.75
C ARG A 254 -14.04 9.18 28.70
N LYS A 255 -13.21 8.34 29.34
CA LYS A 255 -13.64 7.41 30.43
C LYS A 255 -14.40 8.16 31.53
N ASN A 256 -13.84 9.25 32.02
CA ASN A 256 -14.48 10.05 33.08
C ASN A 256 -15.83 10.62 32.62
N THR A 257 -15.95 11.01 31.33
CA THR A 257 -17.23 11.41 30.76
C THR A 257 -18.25 10.27 30.76
N VAL A 258 -17.81 9.03 30.42
CA VAL A 258 -18.69 7.84 30.46
C VAL A 258 -19.16 7.55 31.85
N LEU A 259 -18.27 7.57 32.85
CA LEU A 259 -18.60 7.36 34.24
C LEU A 259 -19.63 8.38 34.76
N SER A 260 -19.47 9.66 34.41
CA SER A 260 -20.44 10.70 34.75
C SER A 260 -21.82 10.44 34.11
N VAL A 261 -21.86 9.98 32.88
CA VAL A 261 -23.12 9.62 32.21
C VAL A 261 -23.77 8.38 32.82
N MET A 262 -22.97 7.39 33.25
CA MET A 262 -23.47 6.20 33.96
C MET A 262 -24.08 6.60 35.32
N GLU A 263 -23.46 7.52 36.06
CA GLU A 263 -23.99 8.10 37.31
C GLU A 263 -25.32 8.83 37.04
N GLU A 264 -25.35 9.75 36.07
CA GLU A 264 -26.58 10.47 35.67
C GLU A 264 -27.74 9.55 35.32
N ASN A 265 -27.43 8.36 34.74
CA ASN A 265 -28.45 7.36 34.40
C ASN A 265 -28.75 6.36 35.54
N GLY A 266 -28.16 6.56 36.72
CA GLY A 266 -28.40 5.73 37.91
C GLY A 266 -27.85 4.30 37.83
N LYS A 267 -26.86 4.06 36.95
CA LYS A 267 -26.21 2.76 36.79
C LYS A 267 -25.10 2.51 37.81
N ILE A 268 -24.49 3.57 38.29
CA ILE A 268 -23.46 3.55 39.32
C ILE A 268 -23.70 4.67 40.32
N THR A 269 -23.11 4.55 41.52
CA THR A 269 -23.16 5.63 42.51
C THR A 269 -22.08 6.67 42.23
N LYS A 270 -22.23 7.84 42.88
CA LYS A 270 -21.22 8.90 42.77
C LYS A 270 -19.86 8.46 43.30
N GLU A 271 -19.84 7.73 44.40
CA GLU A 271 -18.63 7.17 44.99
C GLU A 271 -17.93 6.19 44.05
N GLN A 272 -18.69 5.38 43.31
CA GLN A 272 -18.16 4.48 42.31
C GLN A 272 -17.55 5.26 41.11
N ALA A 273 -18.17 6.35 40.70
CA ALA A 273 -17.65 7.18 39.60
C ALA A 273 -16.35 7.90 40.00
N GLU A 274 -16.29 8.43 41.23
CA GLU A 274 -15.12 9.18 41.74
C GLU A 274 -13.94 8.29 42.18
N SER A 275 -14.16 7.01 42.47
CA SER A 275 -13.14 6.09 42.99
C SER A 275 -12.29 5.42 41.88
N GLN A 276 -12.51 5.76 40.60
CA GLN A 276 -11.85 5.07 39.50
C GLN A 276 -10.43 5.54 39.25
N THR A 277 -9.53 4.59 38.96
CA THR A 277 -8.12 4.82 38.77
C THR A 277 -7.80 5.34 37.36
N ASP A 278 -6.60 5.90 37.18
CA ASP A 278 -6.08 6.28 35.86
C ASP A 278 -5.90 5.06 34.94
N ILE A 279 -6.09 5.27 33.67
CA ILE A 279 -6.05 4.23 32.65
C ILE A 279 -4.71 3.51 32.60
N SER A 280 -3.61 4.21 32.80
CA SER A 280 -2.25 3.66 32.76
C SER A 280 -1.99 2.58 33.83
N ALA A 281 -2.82 2.53 34.88
CA ALA A 281 -2.65 1.58 35.98
C ALA A 281 -3.11 0.15 35.64
N TYR A 282 -3.89 -0.05 34.58
CA TYR A 282 -4.47 -1.35 34.21
C TYR A 282 -4.33 -1.75 32.73
N LEU A 283 -3.55 -1.00 31.92
CA LEU A 283 -3.23 -1.43 30.57
C LEU A 283 -2.36 -2.69 30.61
N ASN A 284 -2.81 -3.74 29.93
CA ASN A 284 -2.12 -5.01 29.83
C ASN A 284 -2.53 -5.74 28.55
N ASP A 285 -1.59 -5.91 27.61
CA ASP A 285 -1.85 -6.57 26.34
C ASP A 285 -1.54 -8.08 26.45
N THR A 286 -2.58 -8.89 26.45
CA THR A 286 -2.49 -10.36 26.35
C THR A 286 -3.15 -10.90 25.08
N TYR A 287 -3.48 -10.02 24.15
CA TYR A 287 -4.11 -10.40 22.89
C TYR A 287 -3.11 -11.09 21.99
N ASP A 288 -3.25 -12.40 21.86
CA ASP A 288 -2.47 -13.21 20.92
C ASP A 288 -3.23 -13.36 19.61
N ASN A 289 -2.65 -12.84 18.55
CA ASN A 289 -3.19 -12.87 17.19
C ASN A 289 -2.66 -14.06 16.37
N SER A 290 -1.84 -14.93 16.95
CA SER A 290 -1.16 -16.02 16.23
C SER A 290 -2.10 -17.06 15.61
N ASP A 291 -3.30 -17.24 16.18
CA ASP A 291 -4.34 -18.16 15.68
C ASP A 291 -5.43 -17.48 14.84
N SER A 292 -5.28 -16.19 14.54
CA SER A 292 -6.35 -15.35 13.99
C SER A 292 -6.77 -15.64 12.55
N GLY A 293 -6.07 -16.53 11.85
CA GLY A 293 -6.30 -16.77 10.42
C GLY A 293 -5.73 -15.69 9.49
N TYR A 294 -5.22 -14.57 10.02
CA TYR A 294 -4.53 -13.50 9.27
C TYR A 294 -3.09 -13.91 8.94
N ARG A 295 -2.98 -15.04 8.23
CA ARG A 295 -1.74 -15.84 8.10
C ARG A 295 -0.61 -15.11 7.38
N TYR A 296 -0.92 -14.26 6.41
CA TYR A 296 0.03 -13.52 5.56
C TYR A 296 -0.23 -12.02 5.64
N PRO A 297 0.17 -11.36 6.75
CA PRO A 297 -0.32 -10.02 7.10
C PRO A 297 -0.08 -8.97 6.03
N TYR A 298 1.14 -8.88 5.48
CA TYR A 298 1.46 -7.88 4.44
C TYR A 298 0.73 -8.14 3.13
N TYR A 299 0.52 -9.41 2.78
CA TYR A 299 -0.22 -9.76 1.58
C TYR A 299 -1.71 -9.44 1.74
N PHE A 300 -2.28 -9.76 2.90
CA PHE A 300 -3.69 -9.50 3.19
C PHE A 300 -3.99 -8.01 3.30
N ASP A 301 -3.09 -7.23 3.91
CA ASP A 301 -3.19 -5.76 3.90
C ASP A 301 -3.23 -5.22 2.46
N ALA A 302 -2.35 -5.70 1.59
CA ALA A 302 -2.32 -5.28 0.20
C ALA A 302 -3.59 -5.70 -0.57
N VAL A 303 -4.19 -6.85 -0.26
CA VAL A 303 -5.50 -7.29 -0.80
C VAL A 303 -6.61 -6.34 -0.37
N ILE A 304 -6.65 -5.94 0.91
CA ILE A 304 -7.63 -4.98 1.41
C ILE A 304 -7.43 -3.63 0.71
N ASP A 305 -6.18 -3.16 0.60
CA ASP A 305 -5.86 -1.90 -0.08
C ASP A 305 -6.28 -1.91 -1.55
N GLU A 306 -6.06 -3.01 -2.27
CA GLU A 306 -6.51 -3.15 -3.67
C GLU A 306 -8.04 -3.17 -3.76
N ALA A 307 -8.72 -3.91 -2.87
CA ALA A 307 -10.18 -3.97 -2.84
C ALA A 307 -10.81 -2.58 -2.62
N VAL A 308 -10.23 -1.78 -1.74
CA VAL A 308 -10.71 -0.43 -1.41
C VAL A 308 -10.35 0.59 -2.49
N ASN A 309 -9.07 0.65 -2.88
CA ASN A 309 -8.56 1.73 -3.74
C ASN A 309 -8.83 1.52 -5.23
N GLU A 310 -8.80 0.26 -5.71
CA GLU A 310 -8.97 -0.05 -7.14
C GLU A 310 -10.41 -0.43 -7.48
N TYR A 311 -11.11 -1.14 -6.58
CA TYR A 311 -12.47 -1.59 -6.84
C TYR A 311 -13.53 -0.77 -6.10
N GLY A 312 -13.12 0.21 -5.28
CA GLY A 312 -14.03 1.14 -4.60
C GLY A 312 -14.92 0.47 -3.55
N LEU A 313 -14.50 -0.67 -3.00
CA LEU A 313 -15.22 -1.35 -1.95
C LEU A 313 -14.99 -0.64 -0.61
N ASP A 314 -16.00 -0.64 0.24
CA ASP A 314 -15.85 -0.14 1.61
C ASP A 314 -14.99 -1.12 2.43
N GLU A 315 -14.04 -0.58 3.19
CA GLU A 315 -13.13 -1.41 4.01
C GLU A 315 -13.90 -2.28 5.01
N GLU A 316 -14.91 -1.70 5.66
CA GLU A 316 -15.75 -2.42 6.61
C GLU A 316 -16.50 -3.57 5.93
N ASP A 317 -16.92 -3.37 4.67
CA ASP A 317 -17.55 -4.40 3.86
C ASP A 317 -16.58 -5.53 3.51
N VAL A 318 -15.36 -5.19 3.07
CA VAL A 318 -14.31 -6.16 2.77
C VAL A 318 -13.99 -7.02 3.98
N MET A 319 -13.97 -6.41 5.16
CA MET A 319 -13.67 -7.11 6.40
C MET A 319 -14.84 -7.96 6.92
N ASN A 320 -16.09 -7.49 6.79
CA ASN A 320 -17.21 -7.97 7.58
C ASN A 320 -18.35 -8.64 6.81
N LYS A 321 -18.41 -8.53 5.47
CA LYS A 321 -19.53 -9.08 4.69
C LYS A 321 -19.38 -10.52 4.24
N GLY A 322 -18.35 -11.24 4.73
CA GLY A 322 -18.17 -12.66 4.40
C GLY A 322 -17.85 -12.87 2.92
N TYR A 323 -17.06 -12.00 2.32
CA TYR A 323 -16.61 -12.14 0.94
C TYR A 323 -15.69 -13.34 0.78
N LYS A 324 -15.68 -13.90 -0.42
CA LYS A 324 -14.67 -14.86 -0.88
C LYS A 324 -13.77 -14.13 -1.85
N ILE A 325 -12.55 -13.82 -1.42
CA ILE A 325 -11.56 -13.09 -2.21
C ILE A 325 -10.55 -14.09 -2.75
N TYR A 326 -10.62 -14.35 -4.05
CA TYR A 326 -9.66 -15.16 -4.77
C TYR A 326 -8.50 -14.29 -5.20
N THR A 327 -7.28 -14.77 -4.97
CA THR A 327 -6.06 -14.01 -5.21
C THR A 327 -5.06 -14.76 -6.07
N ALA A 328 -4.03 -14.08 -6.51
CA ALA A 328 -2.88 -14.67 -7.18
C ALA A 328 -1.84 -15.26 -6.20
N LEU A 329 -2.09 -15.22 -4.88
CA LEU A 329 -1.18 -15.69 -3.85
C LEU A 329 -0.69 -17.12 -4.13
N ASP A 330 0.61 -17.32 -4.07
CA ASP A 330 1.25 -18.62 -3.91
C ASP A 330 1.72 -18.76 -2.47
N GLN A 331 1.08 -19.64 -1.71
CA GLN A 331 1.40 -19.80 -0.29
C GLN A 331 2.82 -20.31 -0.05
N ASP A 332 3.39 -21.07 -0.99
CA ASP A 332 4.77 -21.54 -0.87
C ASP A 332 5.75 -20.40 -1.10
N TYR A 333 5.52 -19.56 -2.12
CA TYR A 333 6.35 -18.36 -2.36
C TYR A 333 6.28 -17.40 -1.17
N GLN A 334 5.07 -17.15 -0.65
CA GLN A 334 4.87 -16.22 0.47
C GLN A 334 5.62 -16.69 1.72
N LYS A 335 5.52 -17.99 2.07
CA LYS A 335 6.26 -18.57 3.20
C LYS A 335 7.77 -18.41 3.07
N GLN A 336 8.31 -18.65 1.87
CA GLN A 336 9.75 -18.51 1.62
C GLN A 336 10.20 -17.04 1.70
N LEU A 337 9.38 -16.14 1.19
CA LEU A 337 9.65 -14.71 1.26
C LEU A 337 9.61 -14.22 2.72
N GLU A 338 8.61 -14.58 3.50
CA GLU A 338 8.54 -14.26 4.94
C GLU A 338 9.71 -14.85 5.72
N ALA A 339 10.09 -16.10 5.47
CA ALA A 339 11.26 -16.70 6.09
C ALA A 339 12.57 -15.93 5.79
N THR A 340 12.69 -15.40 4.56
CA THR A 340 13.81 -14.52 4.19
C THR A 340 13.82 -13.24 5.05
N TYR A 341 12.68 -12.61 5.27
CA TYR A 341 12.56 -11.37 6.05
C TYR A 341 12.69 -11.59 7.56
N GLN A 342 12.41 -12.77 8.07
CA GLN A 342 12.65 -13.17 9.46
C GLN A 342 14.13 -13.40 9.76
N ASN A 343 14.97 -13.67 8.74
CA ASN A 343 16.41 -13.87 8.91
C ASN A 343 17.15 -12.53 9.00
N SER A 344 17.32 -12.02 10.22
CA SER A 344 17.99 -10.74 10.48
C SER A 344 19.45 -10.67 9.98
N ALA A 345 20.13 -11.82 9.81
CA ALA A 345 21.52 -11.86 9.32
C ALA A 345 21.67 -11.43 7.84
N LEU A 346 20.58 -11.38 7.09
CA LEU A 346 20.59 -10.93 5.70
C LEU A 346 20.62 -9.40 5.56
N PHE A 347 20.41 -8.68 6.65
CA PHE A 347 20.25 -7.23 6.65
C PHE A 347 21.41 -6.54 7.37
N PRO A 348 21.73 -5.28 7.02
CA PRO A 348 22.66 -4.47 7.80
C PRO A 348 22.19 -4.29 9.26
N ALA A 349 23.14 -4.03 10.16
CA ALA A 349 22.85 -3.65 11.53
C ALA A 349 22.03 -2.34 11.57
N ASN A 350 21.29 -2.14 12.65
CA ASN A 350 20.59 -0.88 12.88
C ASN A 350 21.58 0.29 12.96
N ALA A 351 21.14 1.49 12.58
CA ALA A 351 21.91 2.70 12.75
C ALA A 351 22.23 2.97 14.23
N SER A 352 23.16 3.88 14.49
CA SER A 352 23.64 4.19 15.85
C SER A 352 22.56 4.72 16.80
N ASP A 353 21.48 5.28 16.25
CA ASP A 353 20.29 5.74 16.98
C ASP A 353 19.20 4.65 17.11
N GLY A 354 19.46 3.44 16.62
CA GLY A 354 18.54 2.31 16.65
C GLY A 354 17.64 2.17 15.43
N ALA A 355 17.66 3.13 14.48
CA ALA A 355 16.85 3.06 13.28
C ALA A 355 17.16 1.82 12.44
N MET A 356 16.12 1.09 12.05
CA MET A 356 16.23 -0.15 11.29
C MET A 356 16.25 0.14 9.78
N VAL A 357 17.16 -0.48 9.06
CA VAL A 357 17.10 -0.53 7.59
C VAL A 357 15.83 -1.23 7.16
N GLN A 358 15.03 -0.58 6.34
CA GLN A 358 13.81 -1.15 5.76
C GLN A 358 14.10 -1.89 4.45
N SER A 359 13.22 -2.79 4.11
CA SER A 359 13.26 -3.53 2.85
C SER A 359 11.86 -4.02 2.50
N ALA A 360 11.60 -4.19 1.21
CA ALA A 360 10.36 -4.77 0.71
C ALA A 360 10.63 -5.59 -0.55
N SER A 361 9.84 -6.65 -0.73
CA SER A 361 9.94 -7.51 -1.91
C SER A 361 8.57 -7.89 -2.46
N VAL A 362 8.52 -8.07 -3.78
CA VAL A 362 7.35 -8.57 -4.53
C VAL A 362 7.82 -9.70 -5.43
N ALA A 363 7.06 -10.81 -5.46
CA ALA A 363 7.16 -11.84 -6.48
C ALA A 363 5.89 -11.82 -7.34
N LEU A 364 6.05 -11.66 -8.65
CA LEU A 364 4.97 -11.47 -9.62
C LEU A 364 5.06 -12.51 -10.75
N ASP A 365 3.92 -13.08 -11.11
CA ASP A 365 3.79 -13.93 -12.30
C ASP A 365 3.76 -13.07 -13.56
N PRO A 366 4.78 -13.13 -14.44
CA PRO A 366 4.81 -12.33 -15.66
C PRO A 366 3.71 -12.70 -16.67
N ASN A 367 3.16 -13.91 -16.59
CA ASN A 367 2.19 -14.45 -17.54
C ASN A 367 0.75 -14.06 -17.23
N THR A 368 0.50 -13.57 -16.01
CA THR A 368 -0.84 -13.15 -15.55
C THR A 368 -0.86 -11.74 -14.95
N GLY A 369 0.29 -11.24 -14.47
CA GLY A 369 0.39 -10.04 -13.67
C GLY A 369 -0.01 -10.23 -12.20
N GLY A 370 -0.28 -11.48 -11.80
CA GLY A 370 -0.66 -11.82 -10.44
C GLY A 370 0.50 -11.67 -9.45
N VAL A 371 0.31 -10.94 -8.38
CA VAL A 371 1.27 -10.85 -7.27
C VAL A 371 1.19 -12.12 -6.45
N GLN A 372 2.22 -12.96 -6.53
CA GLN A 372 2.23 -14.28 -5.90
C GLN A 372 2.77 -14.27 -4.46
N ALA A 373 3.62 -13.30 -4.14
CA ALA A 373 4.10 -13.07 -2.77
C ALA A 373 4.48 -11.60 -2.57
N LEU A 374 4.34 -11.13 -1.33
CA LEU A 374 4.65 -9.75 -0.97
C LEU A 374 5.04 -9.64 0.49
N VAL A 375 6.15 -8.93 0.77
CA VAL A 375 6.49 -8.41 2.11
C VAL A 375 6.68 -6.91 2.03
N GLY A 376 5.88 -6.18 2.82
CA GLY A 376 5.78 -4.72 2.75
C GLY A 376 6.85 -3.96 3.52
N ARG A 377 7.43 -4.55 4.58
CA ARG A 377 8.48 -3.93 5.41
C ARG A 377 9.13 -4.94 6.36
N ARG A 378 10.22 -4.54 7.00
CA ARG A 378 10.85 -5.27 8.12
C ARG A 378 10.26 -4.83 9.45
N GLY A 379 10.40 -5.71 10.47
CA GLY A 379 9.91 -5.48 11.82
C GLY A 379 8.50 -6.00 12.06
N ASP A 380 7.93 -5.64 13.20
CA ASP A 380 6.60 -6.11 13.59
C ASP A 380 5.54 -5.58 12.61
N HIS A 381 4.57 -6.44 12.32
CA HIS A 381 3.47 -6.07 11.46
C HIS A 381 2.54 -5.06 12.15
N VAL A 382 2.22 -3.99 11.45
CA VAL A 382 1.17 -3.04 11.84
C VAL A 382 0.04 -3.17 10.83
N PHE A 383 -1.14 -3.48 11.29
CA PHE A 383 -2.32 -3.64 10.43
C PHE A 383 -2.52 -2.42 9.54
N ARG A 384 -2.52 -2.65 8.23
CA ARG A 384 -2.56 -1.62 7.18
C ARG A 384 -1.53 -0.50 7.35
N GLY A 385 -0.40 -0.83 7.97
CA GLY A 385 0.74 0.08 8.05
C GLY A 385 1.35 0.35 6.69
N PHE A 386 2.19 1.39 6.61
CA PHE A 386 2.82 1.78 5.34
C PHE A 386 3.61 0.63 4.72
N SER A 387 3.28 0.29 3.48
CA SER A 387 3.94 -0.76 2.69
C SER A 387 4.96 -0.17 1.71
N PHE A 388 6.25 -0.47 1.93
CA PHE A 388 7.29 -0.12 0.97
C PHE A 388 7.16 -0.90 -0.34
N ALA A 389 6.47 -2.05 -0.36
CA ALA A 389 6.26 -2.85 -1.57
C ALA A 389 5.32 -2.19 -2.59
N THR A 390 4.29 -1.47 -2.11
CA THR A 390 3.19 -0.95 -2.94
C THR A 390 3.05 0.57 -2.91
N GLN A 391 3.19 1.18 -1.73
CA GLN A 391 2.90 2.60 -1.50
C GLN A 391 4.15 3.49 -1.62
N MET A 392 5.33 2.93 -1.42
CA MET A 392 6.60 3.67 -1.53
C MET A 392 6.76 4.31 -2.90
N ARG A 393 7.44 5.48 -2.88
CA ARG A 393 7.87 6.20 -4.09
C ARG A 393 9.32 6.63 -3.91
N ARG A 394 10.24 5.88 -4.50
CA ARG A 394 11.69 6.09 -4.44
C ARG A 394 12.31 6.04 -5.83
N SER A 395 13.45 6.70 -6.00
CA SER A 395 14.23 6.60 -7.24
C SER A 395 14.61 5.14 -7.52
N PRO A 396 14.39 4.62 -8.74
CA PRO A 396 14.79 3.27 -9.14
C PRO A 396 16.30 3.12 -9.35
N GLY A 397 17.06 4.23 -9.38
CA GLY A 397 18.45 4.21 -9.76
C GLY A 397 18.65 3.53 -11.13
N SER A 398 19.73 2.78 -11.26
CA SER A 398 20.08 2.10 -12.51
C SER A 398 19.11 1.01 -12.98
N THR A 399 18.10 0.64 -12.17
CA THR A 399 17.09 -0.34 -12.65
C THR A 399 16.17 0.26 -13.72
N ILE A 400 16.18 1.58 -13.91
CA ILE A 400 15.44 2.23 -15.01
C ILE A 400 16.10 2.07 -16.37
N LYS A 401 17.43 1.85 -16.44
CA LYS A 401 18.20 1.82 -17.70
C LYS A 401 17.64 0.87 -18.75
N PRO A 402 17.27 -0.38 -18.42
CA PRO A 402 16.62 -1.27 -19.39
C PRO A 402 15.34 -0.69 -19.97
N LEU A 403 14.58 0.06 -19.18
CA LEU A 403 13.25 0.57 -19.54
C LEU A 403 13.31 1.85 -20.36
N SER A 404 14.16 2.81 -19.96
CA SER A 404 14.20 4.17 -20.53
C SER A 404 15.32 4.39 -21.54
N VAL A 405 16.32 3.51 -21.60
CA VAL A 405 17.51 3.70 -22.43
C VAL A 405 17.70 2.54 -23.42
N TYR A 406 17.98 1.35 -22.90
CA TYR A 406 18.40 0.22 -23.75
C TYR A 406 17.27 -0.34 -24.60
N THR A 407 16.05 -0.45 -24.06
CA THR A 407 14.88 -0.92 -24.83
C THR A 407 14.57 0.02 -26.01
N PRO A 408 14.40 1.35 -25.83
CA PRO A 408 14.17 2.23 -26.98
C PRO A 408 15.36 2.32 -27.92
N ALA A 409 16.58 2.02 -27.47
CA ALA A 409 17.74 1.93 -28.36
C ALA A 409 17.68 0.67 -29.23
N LEU A 410 17.31 -0.49 -28.69
CA LEU A 410 17.08 -1.71 -29.47
C LEU A 410 16.00 -1.49 -30.51
N GLU A 411 14.89 -0.87 -30.18
CA GLU A 411 13.83 -0.49 -31.13
C GLU A 411 14.30 0.52 -32.19
N ALA A 412 15.32 1.33 -31.88
CA ALA A 412 15.95 2.25 -32.81
C ALA A 412 17.00 1.56 -33.71
N GLY A 413 17.24 0.25 -33.59
CA GLY A 413 18.12 -0.55 -34.40
C GLY A 413 19.50 -0.82 -33.83
N TYR A 414 19.79 -0.36 -32.59
CA TYR A 414 20.98 -0.82 -31.87
C TYR A 414 20.87 -2.31 -31.55
N LYS A 415 22.00 -2.97 -31.37
CA LYS A 415 22.09 -4.41 -31.05
C LYS A 415 22.91 -4.59 -29.75
N PRO A 416 22.79 -5.73 -29.07
CA PRO A 416 23.58 -5.98 -27.88
C PRO A 416 25.10 -5.84 -28.08
N SER A 417 25.59 -6.11 -29.27
CA SER A 417 27.00 -5.93 -29.70
C SER A 417 27.36 -4.49 -30.09
N SER A 418 26.41 -3.56 -30.20
CA SER A 418 26.69 -2.15 -30.55
C SER A 418 27.65 -1.50 -29.57
N ILE A 419 28.63 -0.77 -30.13
CA ILE A 419 29.63 -0.05 -29.33
C ILE A 419 29.05 1.28 -28.87
N LEU A 420 29.11 1.53 -27.57
CA LEU A 420 28.67 2.74 -26.86
C LEU A 420 29.88 3.53 -26.41
N LYS A 421 29.70 4.84 -26.22
CA LYS A 421 30.75 5.70 -25.64
C LYS A 421 30.69 5.69 -24.11
N ASP A 422 31.81 5.39 -23.50
CA ASP A 422 32.01 5.42 -22.06
C ASP A 422 33.02 6.51 -21.70
N GLU A 423 32.60 7.77 -21.87
CA GLU A 423 33.40 8.97 -21.64
C GLU A 423 32.52 10.12 -21.12
N PRO A 424 33.05 11.09 -20.37
CA PRO A 424 32.30 12.25 -19.88
C PRO A 424 31.67 13.05 -21.01
N GLN A 425 30.41 13.47 -20.80
CA GLN A 425 29.63 14.20 -21.78
C GLN A 425 29.48 15.67 -21.39
N SER A 426 29.51 16.60 -22.36
CA SER A 426 29.40 18.04 -22.09
C SER A 426 27.99 18.52 -21.78
N TYR A 427 26.96 17.74 -22.13
CA TYR A 427 25.54 18.10 -21.98
C TYR A 427 24.88 17.59 -20.71
N TYR A 428 25.54 16.70 -19.96
CA TYR A 428 25.07 16.20 -18.68
C TYR A 428 26.26 15.70 -17.83
N ASP A 429 26.36 16.19 -16.61
CA ASP A 429 27.40 15.80 -15.66
C ASP A 429 27.04 14.45 -15.02
N ALA A 430 27.71 13.40 -15.45
CA ALA A 430 27.57 12.05 -14.94
C ALA A 430 28.94 11.39 -14.84
N HIS A 431 29.05 10.38 -13.97
CA HIS A 431 30.26 9.55 -13.81
C HIS A 431 29.87 8.11 -13.56
N ASN A 432 30.75 7.17 -13.88
CA ASN A 432 30.60 5.79 -13.47
C ASN A 432 30.87 5.65 -11.97
N PHE A 433 30.28 4.64 -11.33
CA PHE A 433 30.36 4.45 -9.88
C PHE A 433 31.80 4.37 -9.34
N ASP A 434 32.71 3.78 -10.09
CA ASP A 434 34.13 3.66 -9.75
C ASP A 434 34.99 4.87 -10.18
N GLY A 435 34.38 5.88 -10.82
CA GLY A 435 35.06 7.06 -11.32
C GLY A 435 35.92 6.80 -12.56
N THR A 436 35.89 5.59 -13.14
CA THR A 436 36.66 5.23 -14.34
C THR A 436 35.78 5.19 -15.59
N TYR A 437 36.41 5.22 -16.76
CA TYR A 437 35.75 5.07 -18.06
C TYR A 437 36.68 4.37 -19.05
N GLN A 438 36.07 3.60 -19.99
CA GLN A 438 36.77 2.72 -20.91
C GLN A 438 36.91 3.32 -22.33
N GLY A 439 36.32 4.49 -22.60
CA GLY A 439 36.22 5.11 -23.92
C GLY A 439 35.11 4.49 -24.78
N GLU A 440 35.22 3.21 -25.10
CA GLU A 440 34.23 2.46 -25.86
C GLU A 440 33.93 1.12 -25.20
N VAL A 441 32.63 0.73 -25.18
CA VAL A 441 32.18 -0.51 -24.57
C VAL A 441 31.02 -1.10 -25.33
N PRO A 442 30.94 -2.43 -25.53
CA PRO A 442 29.76 -3.07 -26.11
C PRO A 442 28.54 -2.91 -25.17
N MET A 443 27.35 -2.73 -25.78
CA MET A 443 26.12 -2.48 -25.02
C MET A 443 25.82 -3.57 -23.98
N TYR A 444 26.02 -4.86 -24.28
CA TYR A 444 25.81 -5.95 -23.34
C TYR A 444 26.71 -5.83 -22.10
N GLN A 445 27.96 -5.37 -22.24
CA GLN A 445 28.86 -5.12 -21.11
C GLN A 445 28.42 -3.89 -20.30
N ALA A 446 28.05 -2.80 -20.98
CA ALA A 446 27.53 -1.59 -20.34
C ALA A 446 26.27 -1.89 -19.48
N VAL A 447 25.37 -2.77 -19.95
CA VAL A 447 24.20 -3.24 -19.21
C VAL A 447 24.60 -4.05 -17.99
N ALA A 448 25.46 -5.07 -18.15
CA ALA A 448 25.85 -5.98 -17.08
C ALA A 448 26.67 -5.28 -15.99
N GLN A 449 27.57 -4.37 -16.36
CA GLN A 449 28.40 -3.56 -15.44
C GLN A 449 27.64 -2.30 -14.94
N SER A 450 26.44 -2.04 -15.47
CA SER A 450 25.61 -0.90 -15.07
C SER A 450 26.26 0.47 -15.26
N LEU A 451 27.10 0.65 -16.31
CA LEU A 451 27.82 1.89 -16.56
C LEU A 451 26.83 3.06 -16.77
N ASN A 452 27.19 4.23 -16.22
CA ASN A 452 26.34 5.43 -16.27
C ASN A 452 26.56 6.23 -17.56
N LEU A 453 27.82 6.46 -17.91
CA LEU A 453 28.17 7.29 -19.07
C LEU A 453 27.61 6.73 -20.39
N PRO A 454 27.73 5.42 -20.70
CA PRO A 454 27.13 4.85 -21.91
C PRO A 454 25.60 4.98 -21.93
N ALA A 455 24.92 4.87 -20.77
CA ALA A 455 23.47 5.00 -20.71
C ALA A 455 23.02 6.46 -21.00
N VAL A 456 23.72 7.45 -20.44
CA VAL A 456 23.43 8.86 -20.71
C VAL A 456 23.70 9.21 -22.15
N TRP A 457 24.86 8.75 -22.68
CA TRP A 457 25.21 8.96 -24.09
C TRP A 457 24.17 8.35 -25.01
N LEU A 458 23.76 7.10 -24.79
CA LEU A 458 22.81 6.40 -25.63
C LEU A 458 21.42 7.05 -25.60
N LEU A 459 20.96 7.52 -24.43
CA LEU A 459 19.71 8.28 -24.32
C LEU A 459 19.76 9.57 -25.13
N HIS A 460 20.92 10.23 -25.20
CA HIS A 460 21.13 11.42 -26.03
C HIS A 460 21.04 11.07 -27.53
N GLU A 461 21.71 10.02 -27.97
CA GLU A 461 21.72 9.57 -29.38
C GLU A 461 20.34 9.17 -29.89
N ILE A 462 19.57 8.42 -29.11
CA ILE A 462 18.23 7.99 -29.51
C ILE A 462 17.18 9.09 -29.36
N GLY A 463 17.48 10.09 -28.54
CA GLY A 463 16.60 11.21 -28.21
C GLY A 463 15.80 10.99 -26.93
N LEU A 464 15.89 11.95 -26.02
CA LEU A 464 15.29 11.95 -24.70
C LEU A 464 13.78 11.63 -24.67
N GLN A 465 13.02 12.12 -25.70
CA GLN A 465 11.58 11.86 -25.78
C GLN A 465 11.28 10.36 -25.90
N LYS A 466 12.05 9.62 -26.71
CA LYS A 466 11.82 8.18 -26.89
C LYS A 466 12.03 7.40 -25.58
N GLY A 467 13.06 7.78 -24.81
CA GLY A 467 13.31 7.17 -23.51
C GLY A 467 12.21 7.46 -22.49
N TYR A 468 11.73 8.70 -22.49
CA TYR A 468 10.61 9.13 -21.64
C TYR A 468 9.32 8.36 -21.98
N ASP A 469 8.91 8.37 -23.26
CA ASP A 469 7.68 7.72 -23.71
C ASP A 469 7.73 6.20 -23.45
N LYS A 470 8.89 5.56 -23.67
CA LYS A 470 9.06 4.13 -23.45
C LYS A 470 8.95 3.80 -21.94
N ALA A 471 9.50 4.60 -21.06
CA ALA A 471 9.35 4.41 -19.62
C ALA A 471 7.88 4.57 -19.16
N GLU A 472 7.12 5.51 -19.74
CA GLU A 472 5.66 5.59 -19.52
C GLU A 472 4.92 4.35 -20.05
N GLU A 473 5.31 3.82 -21.21
CA GLU A 473 4.71 2.60 -21.78
C GLU A 473 4.88 1.38 -20.86
N PHE A 474 6.02 1.29 -20.14
CA PHE A 474 6.29 0.30 -19.09
C PHE A 474 5.54 0.59 -17.77
N GLY A 475 4.71 1.63 -17.72
CA GLY A 475 3.87 1.94 -16.56
C GLY A 475 4.57 2.74 -15.44
N LEU A 476 5.71 3.36 -15.67
CA LEU A 476 6.36 4.22 -14.69
C LEU A 476 5.58 5.54 -14.52
N PRO A 477 5.35 6.01 -13.28
CA PRO A 477 4.58 7.23 -13.01
C PRO A 477 5.44 8.49 -13.20
N LEU A 478 5.80 8.81 -14.44
CA LEU A 478 6.66 9.94 -14.76
C LEU A 478 5.96 11.29 -14.59
N ALA A 479 6.73 12.31 -14.21
CA ALA A 479 6.35 13.70 -14.24
C ALA A 479 6.96 14.39 -15.48
N LYS A 480 6.39 15.52 -15.90
CA LYS A 480 6.94 16.28 -17.03
C LYS A 480 8.38 16.78 -16.79
N SER A 481 8.73 17.02 -15.53
CA SER A 481 10.07 17.36 -15.05
C SER A 481 11.10 16.26 -15.24
N ASP A 482 10.67 14.98 -15.33
CA ASP A 482 11.56 13.82 -15.53
C ASP A 482 12.13 13.74 -16.94
N LYS A 483 11.70 14.65 -17.82
CA LYS A 483 12.20 14.75 -19.20
C LYS A 483 13.54 15.48 -19.27
N TYR A 484 14.57 14.85 -18.73
CA TYR A 484 15.97 15.30 -18.76
C TYR A 484 16.91 14.08 -18.72
N TYR A 485 18.21 14.25 -18.94
CA TYR A 485 19.13 13.11 -19.06
C TYR A 485 19.32 12.30 -17.77
N GLY A 486 19.00 12.85 -16.62
CA GLY A 486 18.95 12.12 -15.35
C GLY A 486 17.91 10.96 -15.35
N LEU A 487 16.98 10.97 -16.30
CA LEU A 487 16.07 9.83 -16.54
C LEU A 487 16.84 8.53 -16.78
N ALA A 488 18.00 8.59 -17.47
CA ALA A 488 18.86 7.42 -17.69
C ALA A 488 19.38 6.79 -16.38
N LEU A 489 19.44 7.56 -15.31
CA LEU A 489 20.03 7.16 -14.02
C LEU A 489 18.99 7.03 -12.89
N GLY A 490 17.70 7.18 -13.22
CA GLY A 490 16.61 7.06 -12.25
C GLY A 490 16.22 8.34 -11.52
N GLY A 491 16.64 9.49 -12.03
CA GLY A 491 16.22 10.80 -11.52
C GLY A 491 14.75 11.06 -11.81
N LEU A 492 13.87 10.58 -10.95
CA LEU A 492 12.41 10.72 -11.07
C LEU A 492 11.85 11.57 -9.93
N GLU A 493 10.92 12.48 -10.26
CA GLU A 493 10.22 13.32 -9.28
C GLU A 493 9.32 12.48 -8.37
N LYS A 494 8.51 11.59 -8.95
CA LYS A 494 7.58 10.76 -8.19
C LYS A 494 8.20 9.48 -7.65
N GLY A 495 9.16 8.89 -8.37
CA GLY A 495 9.73 7.59 -8.00
C GLY A 495 8.81 6.40 -8.23
N VAL A 496 9.26 5.22 -7.81
CA VAL A 496 8.61 3.92 -8.03
C VAL A 496 8.55 3.08 -6.75
N SER A 497 7.84 1.93 -6.81
CA SER A 497 7.81 0.90 -5.79
C SER A 497 8.28 -0.45 -6.36
N PRO A 498 8.60 -1.45 -5.51
CA PRO A 498 8.88 -2.82 -5.95
C PRO A 498 7.80 -3.41 -6.84
N LEU A 499 6.52 -3.15 -6.55
CA LEU A 499 5.39 -3.61 -7.37
C LEU A 499 5.40 -3.01 -8.79
N ILE A 500 5.63 -1.69 -8.90
CA ILE A 500 5.73 -1.01 -10.22
C ILE A 500 6.88 -1.59 -11.03
N MET A 501 8.04 -1.78 -10.40
CA MET A 501 9.21 -2.30 -11.08
C MET A 501 9.07 -3.78 -11.46
N ALA A 502 8.44 -4.61 -10.62
CA ALA A 502 8.10 -5.99 -10.98
C ALA A 502 7.17 -6.04 -12.19
N GLY A 503 6.16 -5.18 -12.23
CA GLY A 503 5.27 -5.04 -13.38
C GLY A 503 6.00 -4.65 -14.65
N ALA A 504 6.87 -3.64 -14.61
CA ALA A 504 7.65 -3.20 -15.77
C ALA A 504 8.57 -4.30 -16.32
N TYR A 505 9.28 -5.00 -15.44
CA TYR A 505 10.21 -6.07 -15.83
C TYR A 505 9.48 -7.35 -16.30
N SER A 506 8.19 -7.53 -15.99
CA SER A 506 7.41 -8.68 -16.49
C SER A 506 7.34 -8.74 -18.00
N ALA A 507 7.43 -7.58 -18.69
CA ALA A 507 7.46 -7.54 -20.15
C ALA A 507 8.66 -8.28 -20.73
N PHE A 508 9.84 -8.21 -20.10
CA PHE A 508 11.03 -8.95 -20.54
C PHE A 508 10.88 -10.46 -20.33
N ALA A 509 10.19 -10.86 -19.29
CA ALA A 509 9.95 -12.26 -18.96
C ALA A 509 8.83 -12.92 -19.78
N ASN A 510 7.97 -12.11 -20.45
CA ASN A 510 6.76 -12.57 -21.14
C ASN A 510 6.68 -12.04 -22.58
N ASP A 511 7.70 -12.29 -23.38
CA ASP A 511 7.72 -11.98 -24.83
C ASP A 511 7.28 -10.54 -25.18
N GLY A 512 7.60 -9.57 -24.32
CA GLY A 512 7.25 -8.16 -24.47
C GLY A 512 5.83 -7.78 -24.03
N GLN A 513 5.09 -8.71 -23.47
CA GLN A 513 3.74 -8.49 -22.96
C GLN A 513 3.74 -8.18 -21.46
N MET A 514 2.96 -7.20 -21.07
CA MET A 514 2.83 -6.76 -19.68
C MET A 514 1.37 -6.77 -19.24
N TYR A 515 1.08 -7.45 -18.14
CA TYR A 515 -0.20 -7.33 -17.43
C TYR A 515 -0.10 -6.24 -16.36
N THR A 516 -1.22 -5.58 -16.07
CA THR A 516 -1.31 -4.73 -14.88
C THR A 516 -1.18 -5.60 -13.63
N PRO A 517 -0.21 -5.33 -12.75
CA PRO A 517 -0.07 -6.07 -11.50
C PRO A 517 -1.36 -6.04 -10.66
N HIS A 518 -1.72 -7.17 -10.07
CA HIS A 518 -2.90 -7.28 -9.22
C HIS A 518 -2.74 -8.43 -8.20
N LEU A 519 -3.36 -8.28 -7.05
CA LEU A 519 -3.45 -9.33 -6.05
C LEU A 519 -4.75 -10.13 -6.22
N ILE A 520 -5.87 -9.42 -6.51
CA ILE A 520 -7.21 -9.97 -6.56
C ILE A 520 -7.53 -10.48 -7.96
N THR A 521 -7.87 -11.77 -8.06
CA THR A 521 -8.36 -12.37 -9.31
C THR A 521 -9.88 -12.35 -9.40
N LYS A 522 -10.59 -12.50 -8.26
CA LYS A 522 -12.06 -12.45 -8.20
C LYS A 522 -12.54 -12.15 -6.78
N ILE A 523 -13.64 -11.40 -6.66
CA ILE A 523 -14.37 -11.24 -5.40
C ILE A 523 -15.80 -11.71 -5.60
N VAL A 524 -16.25 -12.58 -4.68
CA VAL A 524 -17.62 -13.09 -4.62
C VAL A 524 -18.22 -12.67 -3.29
N ASP A 525 -19.43 -12.13 -3.30
CA ASP A 525 -20.12 -11.75 -2.07
C ASP A 525 -20.71 -12.97 -1.33
N SER A 526 -21.27 -12.73 -0.15
CA SER A 526 -21.89 -13.78 0.67
C SER A 526 -23.12 -14.42 0.04
N THR A 527 -23.70 -13.82 -1.02
CA THR A 527 -24.84 -14.38 -1.76
C THR A 527 -24.40 -15.26 -2.93
N GLY A 528 -23.10 -15.25 -3.28
CA GLY A 528 -22.53 -15.94 -4.41
C GLY A 528 -22.44 -15.09 -5.69
N ALA A 529 -22.81 -13.79 -5.63
CA ALA A 529 -22.66 -12.88 -6.77
C ALA A 529 -21.19 -12.46 -6.95
N VAL A 530 -20.71 -12.46 -8.19
CA VAL A 530 -19.36 -11.99 -8.52
C VAL A 530 -19.40 -10.47 -8.62
N ILE A 531 -18.64 -9.77 -7.76
CA ILE A 531 -18.55 -8.31 -7.73
C ILE A 531 -17.26 -7.78 -8.37
N VAL A 532 -16.20 -8.60 -8.43
CA VAL A 532 -14.96 -8.31 -9.17
C VAL A 532 -14.54 -9.56 -9.91
N ASP A 533 -14.18 -9.42 -11.21
CA ASP A 533 -13.63 -10.51 -12.01
C ASP A 533 -12.45 -10.01 -12.88
N ASN A 534 -11.26 -10.42 -12.51
CA ASN A 534 -10.00 -10.14 -13.22
C ASN A 534 -9.45 -11.35 -13.99
N THR A 535 -10.15 -12.47 -14.02
CA THR A 535 -9.65 -13.74 -14.61
C THR A 535 -9.38 -13.64 -16.12
N ASN A 536 -9.97 -12.65 -16.79
CA ASN A 536 -9.88 -12.47 -18.24
C ASN A 536 -9.12 -11.19 -18.65
N LYS A 537 -8.27 -10.62 -17.77
CA LYS A 537 -7.43 -9.48 -18.13
C LYS A 537 -6.51 -9.86 -19.29
N LYS A 538 -6.37 -8.95 -20.25
CA LYS A 538 -5.46 -9.12 -21.39
C LYS A 538 -4.18 -8.33 -21.17
N PRO A 539 -3.02 -8.85 -21.62
CA PRO A 539 -1.78 -8.10 -21.57
C PRO A 539 -1.76 -6.97 -22.60
N LYS A 540 -0.94 -5.97 -22.31
CA LYS A 540 -0.54 -4.94 -23.26
C LYS A 540 0.80 -5.36 -23.87
N GLN A 541 0.92 -5.39 -25.22
CA GLN A 541 2.21 -5.50 -25.89
C GLN A 541 2.95 -4.18 -25.72
N VAL A 542 4.05 -4.16 -24.98
CA VAL A 542 4.87 -2.97 -24.69
C VAL A 542 6.06 -2.90 -25.65
N ILE A 543 6.67 -4.07 -25.93
CA ILE A 543 7.81 -4.24 -26.85
C ILE A 543 7.61 -5.50 -27.68
N SER A 544 8.34 -5.65 -28.77
CA SER A 544 8.34 -6.90 -29.55
C SER A 544 9.03 -8.03 -28.77
N LYS A 545 8.70 -9.28 -29.09
CA LYS A 545 9.42 -10.44 -28.57
C LYS A 545 10.91 -10.36 -28.87
N GLU A 546 11.29 -9.94 -30.07
CA GLU A 546 12.70 -9.77 -30.49
C GLU A 546 13.42 -8.79 -29.53
N THR A 547 12.81 -7.64 -29.24
CA THR A 547 13.38 -6.65 -28.32
C THR A 547 13.47 -7.21 -26.87
N ALA A 548 12.48 -8.01 -26.45
CA ALA A 548 12.50 -8.68 -25.13
C ALA A 548 13.64 -9.71 -25.05
N ASP A 549 13.84 -10.50 -26.11
CA ASP A 549 14.92 -11.49 -26.21
C ASP A 549 16.30 -10.81 -26.23
N GLU A 550 16.48 -9.73 -27.01
CA GLU A 550 17.71 -8.93 -27.04
C GLU A 550 18.04 -8.35 -25.66
N MET A 551 17.03 -7.78 -24.95
CA MET A 551 17.22 -7.23 -23.62
C MET A 551 17.53 -8.33 -22.61
N THR A 552 16.81 -9.45 -22.64
CA THR A 552 17.03 -10.60 -21.74
C THR A 552 18.43 -11.17 -21.90
N SER A 553 18.95 -11.30 -23.14
CA SER A 553 20.29 -11.76 -23.38
C SER A 553 21.36 -10.91 -22.68
N MET A 554 21.18 -9.59 -22.65
CA MET A 554 22.09 -8.68 -21.91
C MET A 554 21.90 -8.72 -20.41
N LEU A 555 20.63 -8.85 -19.93
CA LEU A 555 20.30 -8.88 -18.49
C LEU A 555 20.73 -10.19 -17.81
N LEU A 556 20.89 -11.29 -18.54
CA LEU A 556 21.52 -12.52 -18.06
C LEU A 556 22.96 -12.24 -17.62
N GLY A 557 23.69 -11.41 -18.39
CA GLY A 557 25.06 -10.99 -18.08
C GLY A 557 25.21 -10.28 -16.72
N THR A 558 24.16 -9.65 -16.23
CA THR A 558 24.18 -8.97 -14.92
C THR A 558 24.43 -9.96 -13.76
N PHE A 559 23.85 -11.15 -13.82
CA PHE A 559 24.01 -12.19 -12.80
C PHE A 559 25.19 -13.15 -13.08
N SER A 560 25.57 -13.34 -14.33
CA SER A 560 26.70 -14.22 -14.68
C SER A 560 28.06 -13.52 -14.49
N ASN A 561 28.19 -12.27 -14.94
CA ASN A 561 29.46 -11.54 -15.05
C ASN A 561 29.42 -10.10 -14.54
N GLY A 562 28.23 -9.61 -14.12
CA GLY A 562 27.99 -8.22 -13.81
C GLY A 562 27.77 -7.92 -12.33
N THR A 563 27.08 -6.81 -12.09
CA THR A 563 26.88 -6.22 -10.75
C THR A 563 26.07 -7.09 -9.79
N ALA A 564 25.34 -8.10 -10.27
CA ALA A 564 24.54 -9.03 -9.46
C ALA A 564 25.21 -10.42 -9.29
N ALA A 565 26.43 -10.64 -9.75
CA ALA A 565 27.07 -11.97 -9.72
C ALA A 565 27.11 -12.60 -8.32
N ALA A 566 27.35 -11.80 -7.25
CA ALA A 566 27.31 -12.27 -5.86
C ALA A 566 25.92 -12.69 -5.38
N ALA A 567 24.87 -12.16 -6.00
CA ALA A 567 23.47 -12.43 -5.70
C ALA A 567 22.85 -13.51 -6.61
N ASN A 568 23.65 -14.15 -7.47
CA ASN A 568 23.17 -15.21 -8.35
C ASN A 568 22.68 -16.41 -7.53
N PRO A 569 21.40 -16.84 -7.67
CA PRO A 569 20.87 -17.98 -6.95
C PRO A 569 21.50 -19.30 -7.44
N ALA A 570 21.89 -20.15 -6.52
CA ALA A 570 22.63 -21.39 -6.83
C ALA A 570 21.74 -22.36 -7.66
N GLY A 571 22.28 -22.81 -8.79
CA GLY A 571 21.60 -23.81 -9.65
C GLY A 571 20.47 -23.25 -10.53
N TYR A 572 20.32 -21.93 -10.62
CA TYR A 572 19.31 -21.28 -11.48
C TYR A 572 19.96 -20.24 -12.39
N THR A 573 19.38 -20.11 -13.57
CA THR A 573 19.68 -19.00 -14.51
C THR A 573 18.65 -17.91 -14.31
N ILE A 574 19.10 -16.68 -14.11
CA ILE A 574 18.24 -15.52 -13.85
C ILE A 574 18.76 -14.31 -14.63
N ALA A 575 17.85 -13.52 -15.17
CA ALA A 575 18.15 -12.23 -15.79
C ALA A 575 17.70 -11.09 -14.88
N GLY A 576 18.32 -9.91 -14.97
CA GLY A 576 17.86 -8.79 -14.15
C GLY A 576 18.84 -7.62 -14.07
N LYS A 577 18.62 -6.75 -13.07
CA LYS A 577 19.34 -5.49 -12.94
C LYS A 577 19.47 -5.05 -11.48
N THR A 578 20.64 -4.49 -11.14
CA THR A 578 20.88 -3.78 -9.89
C THR A 578 20.59 -2.28 -10.04
N GLY A 579 20.23 -1.65 -8.95
CA GLY A 579 20.09 -0.19 -8.85
C GLY A 579 20.63 0.33 -7.53
N THR A 580 21.24 1.50 -7.58
CA THR A 580 21.75 2.22 -6.40
C THR A 580 21.48 3.69 -6.61
N THR A 581 21.02 4.39 -5.56
CA THR A 581 20.92 5.85 -5.54
C THR A 581 21.90 6.40 -4.51
N GLU A 582 22.75 7.32 -4.90
CA GLU A 582 23.74 7.93 -4.04
C GLU A 582 23.10 8.90 -3.06
N THR A 583 23.76 9.13 -1.90
CA THR A 583 23.35 10.20 -0.99
C THR A 583 23.81 11.56 -1.52
N ASN A 584 23.13 12.63 -1.11
CA ASN A 584 23.49 13.99 -1.49
C ASN A 584 24.70 14.56 -0.70
N PHE A 585 25.24 13.81 0.27
CA PHE A 585 26.35 14.25 1.12
C PHE A 585 27.62 13.39 0.97
N ASP A 586 27.52 12.19 0.42
CA ASP A 586 28.65 11.27 0.18
C ASP A 586 28.27 10.28 -0.94
N ALA A 587 28.91 10.41 -2.10
CA ALA A 587 28.63 9.54 -3.26
C ALA A 587 29.02 8.05 -3.06
N THR A 588 29.81 7.75 -2.03
CA THR A 588 30.14 6.35 -1.68
C THR A 588 29.04 5.67 -0.86
N LYS A 589 28.04 6.42 -0.41
CA LYS A 589 26.90 5.96 0.40
C LYS A 589 25.63 5.95 -0.44
N ALA A 590 24.72 5.02 -0.12
CA ALA A 590 23.48 4.88 -0.86
C ALA A 590 22.24 5.23 0.00
N ASN A 591 21.27 5.86 -0.64
CA ASN A 591 19.93 6.05 -0.08
C ASN A 591 19.08 4.79 -0.30
N ASP A 592 19.11 4.28 -1.52
CA ASP A 592 18.31 3.13 -1.95
C ASP A 592 19.17 2.12 -2.67
N GLN A 593 18.91 0.86 -2.44
CA GLN A 593 19.47 -0.25 -3.20
C GLN A 593 18.34 -1.14 -3.73
N TRP A 594 18.49 -1.53 -4.99
CA TRP A 594 17.51 -2.32 -5.72
C TRP A 594 18.14 -3.55 -6.34
N MET A 595 17.37 -4.64 -6.33
CA MET A 595 17.68 -5.85 -7.08
C MET A 595 16.38 -6.36 -7.72
N ILE A 596 16.35 -6.43 -9.04
CA ILE A 596 15.24 -7.01 -9.78
C ILE A 596 15.80 -8.16 -10.60
N GLY A 597 15.25 -9.34 -10.42
CA GLY A 597 15.61 -10.51 -11.20
C GLY A 597 14.36 -11.24 -11.66
N TYR A 598 14.46 -11.93 -12.80
CA TYR A 598 13.33 -12.66 -13.35
C TYR A 598 13.78 -13.95 -14.07
N THR A 599 12.85 -14.89 -14.11
CA THR A 599 12.81 -16.03 -15.00
C THR A 599 11.53 -15.93 -15.84
N PRO A 600 11.29 -16.79 -16.84
CA PRO A 600 9.99 -16.84 -17.51
C PRO A 600 8.80 -17.14 -16.58
N ASP A 601 9.05 -17.65 -15.36
CA ASP A 601 8.01 -18.06 -14.42
C ASP A 601 7.71 -17.03 -13.33
N VAL A 602 8.68 -16.16 -12.97
CA VAL A 602 8.52 -15.21 -11.86
C VAL A 602 9.45 -14.00 -12.00
N VAL A 603 8.95 -12.83 -11.61
CA VAL A 603 9.75 -11.60 -11.42
C VAL A 603 9.84 -11.30 -9.93
N ILE A 604 11.06 -11.17 -9.39
CA ILE A 604 11.31 -10.81 -8.00
C ILE A 604 11.94 -9.42 -7.97
N SER A 605 11.26 -8.46 -7.35
CA SER A 605 11.74 -7.08 -7.16
C SER A 605 11.95 -6.81 -5.68
N THR A 606 13.17 -6.47 -5.29
CA THR A 606 13.57 -6.19 -3.90
C THR A 606 14.20 -4.82 -3.79
N TRP A 607 13.75 -4.06 -2.81
CA TRP A 607 14.28 -2.77 -2.41
C TRP A 607 14.81 -2.81 -0.98
N MET A 608 15.83 -1.99 -0.69
CA MET A 608 16.36 -1.75 0.65
C MET A 608 16.78 -0.29 0.80
N GLY A 609 16.49 0.31 1.97
CA GLY A 609 16.83 1.68 2.32
C GLY A 609 16.32 2.04 3.71
N TYR A 610 16.59 3.25 4.15
CA TYR A 610 15.95 3.77 5.37
C TYR A 610 14.65 4.47 5.03
N GLU A 611 13.73 4.53 5.98
CA GLU A 611 12.46 5.26 5.84
C GLU A 611 12.72 6.73 5.53
N GLU A 612 13.66 7.35 6.25
CA GLU A 612 14.20 8.68 5.95
C GLU A 612 15.73 8.61 5.86
N SER A 613 16.28 9.05 4.73
CA SER A 613 17.73 9.13 4.53
C SER A 613 18.33 10.34 5.26
N SER A 614 19.45 10.14 5.92
CA SER A 614 20.18 11.20 6.62
C SER A 614 21.66 10.85 6.73
N LYS A 615 22.47 11.72 7.36
CA LYS A 615 23.89 11.43 7.64
C LYS A 615 24.11 10.27 8.60
N LEU A 616 23.06 9.77 9.28
CA LEU A 616 23.07 8.58 10.12
C LEU A 616 22.38 7.39 9.44
N HIS A 617 21.49 7.64 8.46
CA HIS A 617 20.63 6.68 7.81
C HIS A 617 21.01 6.54 6.34
N TYR A 618 21.96 5.67 6.03
CA TYR A 618 22.45 5.38 4.69
C TYR A 618 22.88 3.90 4.60
N LEU A 619 23.01 3.39 3.40
CA LEU A 619 23.53 2.06 3.14
C LEU A 619 24.99 2.15 2.70
N GLU A 620 25.78 1.16 3.12
CA GLU A 620 27.17 0.94 2.68
C GLU A 620 27.25 -0.27 1.77
N GLY A 621 28.25 -0.28 0.88
CA GLY A 621 28.49 -1.40 -0.03
C GLY A 621 27.58 -1.36 -1.28
N THR A 622 27.79 -2.33 -2.17
CA THR A 622 27.10 -2.42 -3.45
C THR A 622 25.75 -3.13 -3.33
N SER A 623 24.81 -2.84 -4.23
CA SER A 623 23.51 -3.53 -4.28
C SER A 623 23.67 -5.05 -4.43
N GLY A 624 24.67 -5.54 -5.17
CA GLY A 624 24.94 -6.97 -5.30
C GLY A 624 25.31 -7.65 -3.98
N ASN A 625 25.97 -6.92 -3.06
CA ASN A 625 26.48 -7.47 -1.79
C ASN A 625 25.59 -7.18 -0.58
N VAL A 626 24.64 -6.25 -0.68
CA VAL A 626 23.78 -5.86 0.44
C VAL A 626 22.33 -6.29 0.17
N VAL A 627 21.55 -5.55 -0.63
CA VAL A 627 20.19 -5.98 -0.98
C VAL A 627 20.19 -7.32 -1.74
N GLY A 628 21.27 -7.61 -2.46
CA GLY A 628 21.49 -8.88 -3.16
C GLY A 628 21.43 -10.11 -2.26
N LYS A 629 21.79 -10.02 -0.97
CA LYS A 629 21.65 -11.13 -0.01
C LYS A 629 20.18 -11.48 0.24
N VAL A 630 19.35 -10.47 0.42
CA VAL A 630 17.90 -10.64 0.61
C VAL A 630 17.28 -11.21 -0.64
N PHE A 631 17.59 -10.61 -1.79
CA PHE A 631 17.11 -11.08 -3.10
C PHE A 631 17.51 -12.55 -3.34
N LYS A 632 18.78 -12.91 -3.13
CA LYS A 632 19.28 -14.27 -3.33
C LYS A 632 18.54 -15.28 -2.44
N SER A 633 18.38 -14.97 -1.16
CA SER A 633 17.63 -15.82 -0.23
C SER A 633 16.18 -16.00 -0.68
N ALA A 634 15.49 -14.91 -1.09
CA ALA A 634 14.14 -14.97 -1.61
C ALA A 634 14.07 -15.81 -2.90
N ALA A 635 14.99 -15.60 -3.84
CA ALA A 635 15.04 -16.33 -5.10
C ALA A 635 15.31 -17.83 -4.86
N GLU A 636 16.31 -18.19 -4.05
CA GLU A 636 16.62 -19.58 -3.70
C GLU A 636 15.45 -20.29 -2.97
N GLY A 637 14.63 -19.53 -2.22
CA GLY A 637 13.41 -20.04 -1.60
C GLY A 637 12.28 -20.24 -2.60
N ILE A 638 12.07 -19.31 -3.54
CA ILE A 638 10.92 -19.30 -4.46
C ILE A 638 11.16 -20.19 -5.70
N LEU A 639 12.33 -20.12 -6.34
CA LEU A 639 12.61 -20.79 -7.61
C LEU A 639 12.42 -22.32 -7.60
N PRO A 640 12.62 -23.07 -6.49
CA PRO A 640 12.29 -24.49 -6.43
C PRO A 640 10.84 -24.83 -6.75
N TYR A 641 9.91 -23.90 -6.49
CA TYR A 641 8.46 -24.09 -6.69
C TYR A 641 7.96 -23.59 -8.05
N THR A 642 8.82 -23.00 -8.89
CA THR A 642 8.46 -22.58 -10.25
C THR A 642 8.43 -23.77 -11.22
N SER A 643 7.90 -23.55 -12.42
CA SER A 643 7.92 -24.54 -13.52
C SER A 643 9.35 -24.80 -14.05
N LYS A 644 10.33 -23.97 -13.65
CA LYS A 644 11.73 -24.02 -14.11
C LYS A 644 11.86 -23.87 -15.63
N THR A 645 11.01 -23.02 -16.19
CA THR A 645 11.04 -22.69 -17.64
C THR A 645 12.37 -22.03 -17.96
N GLY A 646 13.09 -22.57 -18.96
CA GLY A 646 14.33 -21.99 -19.43
C GLY A 646 14.10 -20.73 -20.25
N PHE A 647 15.10 -19.86 -20.32
CA PHE A 647 15.08 -18.72 -21.25
C PHE A 647 15.18 -19.20 -22.71
N SER A 648 14.54 -18.45 -23.61
CA SER A 648 14.61 -18.67 -25.07
C SER A 648 15.98 -18.31 -25.66
N VAL A 649 16.74 -17.43 -24.99
CA VAL A 649 18.00 -16.86 -25.47
C VAL A 649 19.14 -17.12 -24.52
N ALA A 650 20.35 -17.14 -25.06
CA ALA A 650 21.59 -17.30 -24.31
C ALA A 650 22.11 -15.94 -23.81
N ASP A 651 23.02 -16.00 -22.81
CA ASP A 651 23.73 -14.84 -22.27
C ASP A 651 24.60 -14.18 -23.34
N ALA A 652 24.43 -12.88 -23.54
CA ALA A 652 25.20 -12.08 -24.48
C ALA A 652 26.71 -12.08 -24.19
N TYR A 653 27.13 -12.28 -22.94
CA TYR A 653 28.55 -12.48 -22.62
C TYR A 653 29.12 -13.75 -23.24
N ALA A 654 28.37 -14.85 -23.22
CA ALA A 654 28.78 -16.12 -23.81
C ALA A 654 28.82 -16.07 -25.34
N THR A 655 28.06 -15.18 -25.96
CA THR A 655 27.88 -15.09 -27.41
C THR A 655 28.55 -13.86 -28.05
N GLY A 656 29.29 -13.04 -27.26
CA GLY A 656 29.92 -11.80 -27.74
C GLY A 656 28.93 -10.75 -28.24
N GLY A 657 27.74 -10.70 -27.60
CA GLY A 657 26.67 -9.76 -27.97
C GLY A 657 25.79 -10.20 -29.16
N GLN A 658 25.93 -11.44 -29.60
CA GLN A 658 24.98 -12.02 -30.58
C GLN A 658 23.80 -12.61 -29.84
N VAL A 659 22.59 -12.35 -30.31
CA VAL A 659 21.37 -12.98 -29.78
C VAL A 659 21.23 -14.36 -30.39
N VAL A 660 21.45 -15.37 -29.56
CA VAL A 660 21.45 -16.80 -29.98
C VAL A 660 20.42 -17.53 -29.11
N ALA A 661 19.69 -18.45 -29.71
CA ALA A 661 18.75 -19.29 -28.98
C ALA A 661 19.53 -20.16 -27.95
N ALA A 662 18.96 -20.29 -26.75
CA ALA A 662 19.63 -20.97 -25.63
C ALA A 662 20.01 -22.44 -25.92
N ASP A 663 19.23 -23.14 -26.73
CA ASP A 663 19.46 -24.53 -27.17
C ASP A 663 20.61 -24.67 -28.19
N GLN A 664 21.01 -23.58 -28.86
CA GLN A 664 22.08 -23.60 -29.85
C GLN A 664 23.48 -23.47 -29.25
N VAL A 665 23.59 -22.87 -28.05
CA VAL A 665 24.90 -22.72 -27.38
C VAL A 665 25.45 -24.07 -26.85
N GLY A 666 24.55 -25.05 -26.61
CA GLY A 666 24.95 -26.42 -26.20
C GLY A 666 25.34 -27.36 -27.36
N ASN A 667 25.03 -27.01 -28.60
CA ASN A 667 25.17 -27.88 -29.78
C ASN A 667 26.40 -27.58 -30.67
N THR A 668 27.20 -26.56 -30.38
CA THR A 668 28.47 -26.28 -31.09
C THR A 668 29.59 -27.25 -30.71
N GLY A 669 29.30 -28.29 -29.94
CA GLY A 669 30.25 -29.34 -29.51
C GLY A 669 30.37 -30.57 -30.42
N ASN A 670 29.75 -30.62 -31.63
CA ASN A 670 29.89 -31.82 -32.51
C ASN A 670 29.82 -31.49 -34.00
N SER A 671 30.84 -30.80 -34.52
CA SER A 671 31.21 -30.90 -35.94
C SER A 671 32.70 -30.72 -36.11
N ASN A 672 33.36 -31.87 -36.28
CA ASN A 672 34.73 -32.10 -36.80
C ASN A 672 35.95 -31.65 -35.98
N GLY A 673 36.49 -32.59 -35.19
CA GLY A 673 37.92 -32.91 -35.10
C GLY A 673 38.91 -31.73 -34.89
N GLU A 674 38.89 -31.19 -33.67
CA GLU A 674 40.08 -30.81 -32.92
C GLU A 674 39.64 -30.57 -31.48
N SER A 675 40.10 -31.41 -30.56
CA SER A 675 39.83 -31.33 -29.12
C SER A 675 40.60 -30.15 -28.50
N GLY A 676 40.05 -28.96 -28.68
CA GLY A 676 40.39 -27.79 -27.85
C GLY A 676 39.77 -27.99 -26.46
N ASN A 677 40.59 -28.28 -25.48
CA ASN A 677 40.28 -28.65 -24.14
C ASN A 677 39.49 -27.52 -23.44
N TRP A 678 38.18 -27.69 -23.22
CA TRP A 678 37.34 -26.73 -22.47
C TRP A 678 37.88 -26.46 -21.05
N GLN A 679 38.67 -27.41 -20.49
CA GLN A 679 39.40 -27.22 -19.24
C GLN A 679 40.53 -26.18 -19.36
N ASP A 680 41.14 -26.01 -20.51
CA ASP A 680 42.16 -24.97 -20.74
C ASP A 680 41.52 -23.58 -20.82
N ASN A 681 40.32 -23.45 -21.40
CA ASN A 681 39.56 -22.22 -21.37
C ASN A 681 39.10 -21.84 -19.96
N LEU A 682 38.59 -22.80 -19.15
CA LEU A 682 38.26 -22.58 -17.75
C LEU A 682 39.50 -22.22 -16.92
N ASN A 683 40.65 -22.84 -17.18
CA ASN A 683 41.91 -22.50 -16.52
C ASN A 683 42.39 -21.10 -16.94
N GLN A 684 42.27 -20.73 -18.19
CA GLN A 684 42.60 -19.38 -18.69
C GLN A 684 41.72 -18.30 -18.07
N TYR A 685 40.39 -18.54 -17.93
CA TYR A 685 39.45 -17.62 -17.24
C TYR A 685 39.70 -17.62 -15.72
N GLY A 686 40.05 -18.73 -15.14
CA GLY A 686 40.45 -18.83 -13.71
C GLY A 686 41.74 -18.06 -13.41
N GLU A 687 42.73 -18.09 -14.33
CA GLU A 687 43.97 -17.32 -14.19
C GLU A 687 43.73 -15.81 -14.43
N GLN A 688 42.91 -15.42 -15.41
CA GLN A 688 42.52 -14.00 -15.62
C GLN A 688 41.73 -13.44 -14.43
N ALA A 689 40.82 -14.22 -13.82
CA ALA A 689 40.12 -13.82 -12.61
C ALA A 689 41.08 -13.71 -11.40
N LYS A 690 42.07 -14.60 -11.27
CA LYS A 690 43.11 -14.50 -10.26
C LYS A 690 44.03 -13.30 -10.47
N GLU A 691 44.37 -12.99 -11.71
CA GLU A 691 45.18 -11.84 -12.07
C GLU A 691 44.39 -10.52 -11.84
N GLY A 692 43.11 -10.49 -12.14
CA GLY A 692 42.19 -9.38 -11.81
C GLY A 692 42.07 -9.15 -10.30
N LEU A 693 41.90 -10.22 -9.51
CA LEU A 693 41.91 -10.16 -8.05
C LEU A 693 43.24 -9.73 -7.45
N LYS A 694 44.37 -10.15 -8.06
CA LYS A 694 45.70 -9.74 -7.65
C LYS A 694 45.95 -8.27 -7.96
N ASN A 695 45.59 -7.83 -9.17
CA ASN A 695 45.68 -6.41 -9.57
C ASN A 695 44.77 -5.51 -8.70
N PHE A 696 43.58 -5.96 -8.32
CA PHE A 696 42.71 -5.29 -7.36
C PHE A 696 43.35 -5.25 -5.97
N GLY A 697 43.96 -6.34 -5.48
CA GLY A 697 44.68 -6.40 -4.21
C GLY A 697 45.92 -5.50 -4.18
N ASP A 698 46.62 -5.36 -5.30
CA ASP A 698 47.79 -4.51 -5.41
C ASP A 698 47.39 -3.03 -5.52
N MET A 699 46.29 -2.69 -6.21
CA MET A 699 45.70 -1.33 -6.28
C MET A 699 45.19 -0.86 -4.91
N VAL A 700 44.55 -1.73 -4.13
CA VAL A 700 44.15 -1.45 -2.74
C VAL A 700 45.36 -1.21 -1.86
N LYS A 701 46.45 -1.97 -2.05
CA LYS A 701 47.71 -1.81 -1.31
C LYS A 701 48.39 -0.47 -1.63
N GLU A 702 48.43 -0.06 -2.91
CA GLU A 702 49.00 1.21 -3.32
C GLU A 702 48.12 2.38 -2.84
N GLY A 703 46.77 2.26 -2.91
CA GLY A 703 45.84 3.25 -2.36
C GLY A 703 46.01 3.45 -0.85
N VAL A 704 46.17 2.38 -0.08
CA VAL A 704 46.43 2.43 1.38
C VAL A 704 47.80 3.03 1.69
N GLN A 705 48.84 2.75 0.87
CA GLN A 705 50.16 3.36 1.03
C GLN A 705 50.11 4.87 0.69
N GLY A 706 49.41 5.26 -0.36
CA GLY A 706 49.22 6.66 -0.72
C GLY A 706 48.51 7.47 0.36
N ILE A 707 47.46 6.91 0.97
CA ILE A 707 46.76 7.52 2.12
C ILE A 707 47.70 7.60 3.34
N GLY A 708 48.53 6.61 3.58
CA GLY A 708 49.49 6.61 4.65
C GLY A 708 50.58 7.70 4.51
N GLU A 709 51.05 7.97 3.28
CA GLU A 709 52.01 9.02 3.00
C GLU A 709 51.38 10.41 3.06
N ALA A 710 50.17 10.59 2.51
CA ALA A 710 49.40 11.84 2.61
C ALA A 710 49.06 12.19 4.07
N ALA A 711 48.74 11.21 4.90
CA ALA A 711 48.51 11.42 6.32
C ALA A 711 49.82 11.78 7.07
N LYS A 712 50.95 11.23 6.70
CA LYS A 712 52.27 11.61 7.24
C LYS A 712 52.69 13.01 6.83
N ASP A 713 52.41 13.45 5.60
CA ASP A 713 52.70 14.80 5.13
C ASP A 713 51.78 15.84 5.76
N LEU A 714 50.48 15.49 5.97
CA LEU A 714 49.56 16.34 6.73
C LEU A 714 49.99 16.47 8.19
N TRP A 715 50.51 15.41 8.79
CA TRP A 715 50.99 15.42 10.17
C TRP A 715 52.25 16.23 10.34
N ARG A 716 53.21 16.20 9.37
CA ARG A 716 54.40 17.05 9.33
C ARG A 716 54.03 18.54 9.15
N LYS A 717 53.07 18.85 8.25
CA LYS A 717 52.57 20.20 8.11
C LYS A 717 51.88 20.77 9.38
N TYR A 718 51.33 19.88 10.20
CA TYR A 718 50.71 20.30 11.46
C TYR A 718 51.72 20.48 12.61
N GLN A 719 52.89 19.90 12.51
CA GLN A 719 53.97 20.06 13.49
C GLN A 719 54.96 21.21 13.18
N GLY A 720 54.80 21.93 12.07
CA GLY A 720 55.54 23.18 11.82
C GLY A 720 56.98 22.96 11.37
N GLU A 721 57.34 21.85 10.70
CA GLU A 721 58.59 21.64 9.95
C GLU A 721 58.36 21.56 8.44
#